data_c582ff088a395806f1836dd9b55fc104
#
_entry.id   c582ff088a395806f1836dd9b55fc104
#
_cell.length_a   1.000
_cell.length_b   1.000
_cell.length_c   1.000
_cell.angle_alpha   90.00
_cell.angle_beta   90.00
_cell.angle_gamma   90.00
#
_symmetry.space_group_name_H-M   'P 1'
#
loop_
_entity.id
_entity.type
_entity.pdbx_description
1 polymer ?
#
loop_
_entity_poly.entity_id
_entity_poly.type
_entity_poly.pdbx_seq_one_letter_code
_entity_poly.pdbx_strand_id
1 'polypeptide(L)'
;MSNKQQPTAITDPAGHIIDIETSQGEHISYKYNYDQLTSKTYSERYWNDSHYEYGSPTDGNASGRVIKIQDASGIKERKYDRLGNIIHERHTLVQPYSSYTINLETLWNYDIWGRINTIEYPDGEKVTYDYDQGGGLTSIIGDKNGRITKYLTDIHYDHYGNRIHEIQGNDVETHYHYDPVTLRLKQMTNLSHQSGAVLQDNHYSYDRNGNLTNIDDHGQNRRTQYYEYDALNRLTYSKGNIDNQGTDLWYESNYNYNANGKMQQKQTHSRKLNNTLGIHDIHTAYTYNYNSDQPNTIESIYDEESGLSKYYKWDGKGNMTDRYDEQNKTNTKMCWTEDNRMQAYVQMNEGTDKGRAAYYGYNTSGERYVRYIGTTINITQNGITFHRPVLQSPVLYANSLITLNGKGYTKHYFEGDRRVCSKLGGGFTGRTEDDINDRIQPIEGEYEELFEQQYQGMKETFGRCMETDVEHNLKYDPYKTIMENELGRDEDEPAFYYHGDHLGSSAYLTDEAGAITQTLNYLPYGEDWVDVHNSPNYLSRYKYNGKEKDPESGLHYYGARYYDSDISQWLSIDPMADKYPSLSPYNYCADNPVILVDPDGRDFDQESKEQYISPYRDEINARLKYIKGLKDWENHYKKQHDEYQNILKELEALEADPDNLYVIRQDRELAYGVQGKLEFAGMDNGKRKINIYINPDRRGVCSFLDPLAHELKHAYQYYEGRLGFAYKRGGSYDSNNCQRFEMEAGKRGQIFSGKNIECHNKFELNKSDDFKLDPYYEKFSEEPSFKREDGGVFNTPNK
;
A
#
# COMPACT_ATOMS: atom_id res chain seq x y z
N MET A 1 0.56 34.75 11.45
CA MET A 1 0.46 33.79 10.35
C MET A 1 1.66 34.02 9.45
N SER A 2 2.75 33.27 9.63
CA SER A 2 3.87 33.32 8.70
C SER A 2 3.42 32.62 7.42
N ASN A 3 3.46 33.35 6.29
CA ASN A 3 3.33 32.76 4.96
C ASN A 3 4.50 31.76 4.74
N LYS A 4 4.40 30.55 5.26
CA LYS A 4 5.20 29.43 4.74
C LYS A 4 4.56 29.09 3.41
N GLN A 5 5.29 29.34 2.33
CA GLN A 5 4.83 29.02 0.98
C GLN A 5 4.56 27.53 0.89
N GLN A 6 3.39 27.16 0.41
CA GLN A 6 3.14 25.80 -0.04
C GLN A 6 4.07 25.47 -1.21
N PRO A 7 4.41 24.19 -1.43
CA PRO A 7 5.15 23.82 -2.62
C PRO A 7 4.48 24.38 -3.86
N THR A 8 5.27 24.98 -4.75
CA THR A 8 4.75 25.61 -5.96
C THR A 8 5.18 24.79 -7.17
N ALA A 9 4.21 24.25 -7.91
CA ALA A 9 4.45 23.55 -9.15
C ALA A 9 4.37 24.51 -10.34
N ILE A 10 5.36 24.47 -11.21
CA ILE A 10 5.41 25.17 -12.49
C ILE A 10 5.11 24.16 -13.58
N THR A 11 4.17 24.48 -14.46
CA THR A 11 3.81 23.63 -15.59
C THR A 11 4.16 24.27 -16.91
N ASP A 12 4.45 23.42 -17.93
CA ASP A 12 4.57 23.84 -19.30
C ASP A 12 3.19 24.09 -19.96
N PRO A 13 3.12 24.62 -21.19
CA PRO A 13 1.85 24.83 -21.90
C PRO A 13 1.05 23.55 -22.20
N ALA A 14 1.69 22.36 -22.12
CA ALA A 14 1.04 21.06 -22.30
C ALA A 14 0.46 20.54 -20.97
N GLY A 15 0.75 21.20 -19.84
CA GLY A 15 0.30 20.83 -18.51
C GLY A 15 1.25 19.89 -17.74
N HIS A 16 2.45 19.62 -18.28
CA HIS A 16 3.44 18.84 -17.55
C HIS A 16 4.08 19.69 -16.44
N ILE A 17 4.26 19.11 -15.26
CA ILE A 17 5.04 19.74 -14.19
C ILE A 17 6.51 19.74 -14.64
N ILE A 18 7.10 20.93 -14.78
CA ILE A 18 8.52 21.08 -15.15
C ILE A 18 9.41 21.46 -13.97
N ASP A 19 8.83 21.99 -12.91
CA ASP A 19 9.56 22.32 -11.68
C ASP A 19 8.64 22.34 -10.48
N ILE A 20 9.13 21.89 -9.33
CA ILE A 20 8.49 22.01 -8.02
C ILE A 20 9.45 22.72 -7.09
N GLU A 21 9.07 23.92 -6.62
CA GLU A 21 9.77 24.61 -5.55
C GLU A 21 9.18 24.18 -4.20
N THR A 22 9.99 23.57 -3.33
CA THR A 22 9.57 23.19 -1.98
C THR A 22 9.39 24.42 -1.08
N SER A 23 8.71 24.27 0.05
CA SER A 23 8.58 25.34 1.05
C SER A 23 9.90 25.83 1.65
N GLN A 24 11.01 25.15 1.38
CA GLN A 24 12.38 25.50 1.79
C GLN A 24 13.19 26.13 0.65
N GLY A 25 12.61 26.28 -0.55
CA GLY A 25 13.27 26.84 -1.73
C GLY A 25 14.17 25.84 -2.47
N GLU A 26 14.03 24.54 -2.18
CA GLU A 26 14.67 23.47 -2.97
C GLU A 26 13.85 23.21 -4.24
N HIS A 27 14.49 22.81 -5.33
CA HIS A 27 13.85 22.56 -6.61
C HIS A 27 13.94 21.11 -7.04
N ILE A 28 12.84 20.59 -7.57
CA ILE A 28 12.76 19.32 -8.27
C ILE A 28 12.35 19.62 -9.70
N SER A 29 13.26 19.45 -10.65
CA SER A 29 13.04 19.81 -12.06
C SER A 29 12.80 18.57 -12.92
N TYR A 30 11.88 18.69 -13.87
CA TYR A 30 11.47 17.63 -14.79
C TYR A 30 11.71 18.06 -16.23
N LYS A 31 12.28 17.18 -17.04
CA LYS A 31 12.46 17.41 -18.48
C LYS A 31 11.68 16.38 -19.28
N TYR A 32 11.05 16.86 -20.34
CA TYR A 32 10.25 16.03 -21.22
C TYR A 32 10.73 16.13 -22.67
N ASN A 33 10.57 15.04 -23.39
CA ASN A 33 10.60 15.00 -24.84
C ASN A 33 9.18 14.69 -25.32
N TYR A 34 8.44 15.71 -25.75
CA TYR A 34 6.98 15.67 -25.87
C TYR A 34 6.33 15.25 -24.53
N ASP A 35 5.59 14.15 -24.49
CA ASP A 35 4.93 13.63 -23.27
C ASP A 35 5.81 12.63 -22.48
N GLN A 36 7.06 12.38 -22.92
CA GLN A 36 7.97 11.42 -22.30
C GLN A 36 8.90 12.12 -21.30
N LEU A 37 8.80 11.79 -20.03
CA LEU A 37 9.73 12.25 -19.00
C LEU A 37 11.13 11.69 -19.27
N THR A 38 12.10 12.54 -19.55
CA THR A 38 13.50 12.13 -19.83
C THR A 38 14.41 12.26 -18.63
N SER A 39 14.13 13.19 -17.72
CA SER A 39 14.88 13.30 -16.48
C SER A 39 14.07 13.97 -15.37
N LYS A 40 14.39 13.58 -14.13
CA LYS A 40 14.00 14.24 -12.89
C LYS A 40 15.28 14.56 -12.12
N THR A 41 15.50 15.82 -11.77
CA THR A 41 16.73 16.29 -11.12
C THR A 41 16.43 17.11 -9.89
N TYR A 42 17.35 17.07 -8.92
CA TYR A 42 17.21 17.72 -7.63
C TYR A 42 18.29 18.79 -7.45
N SER A 43 17.90 19.97 -6.97
CA SER A 43 18.82 21.10 -6.79
C SER A 43 19.88 20.86 -5.71
N GLU A 44 19.51 20.11 -4.67
CA GLU A 44 20.32 19.92 -3.48
C GLU A 44 20.93 18.52 -3.37
N ARG A 45 20.23 17.50 -3.91
CA ARG A 45 20.61 16.09 -3.79
C ARG A 45 20.67 15.41 -5.16
N TYR A 46 21.62 15.91 -6.01
CA TYR A 46 21.85 15.44 -7.37
C TYR A 46 22.09 13.92 -7.47
N TRP A 47 22.49 13.26 -6.37
CA TRP A 47 22.64 11.80 -6.32
C TRP A 47 21.31 11.04 -6.36
N ASN A 48 20.16 11.73 -6.24
CA ASN A 48 18.83 11.17 -6.43
C ASN A 48 18.31 11.44 -7.86
N ASP A 49 19.10 12.06 -8.74
CA ASP A 49 18.71 12.33 -10.12
C ASP A 49 18.35 11.04 -10.86
N SER A 50 17.43 11.15 -11.79
CA SER A 50 17.00 10.03 -12.61
C SER A 50 16.86 10.39 -14.07
N HIS A 51 17.22 9.43 -14.93
CA HIS A 51 17.18 9.53 -16.37
C HIS A 51 16.42 8.36 -16.98
N TYR A 52 15.66 8.64 -18.04
CA TYR A 52 14.80 7.66 -18.69
C TYR A 52 15.10 7.62 -20.18
N GLU A 53 15.28 6.42 -20.73
CA GLU A 53 15.39 6.17 -22.15
C GLU A 53 14.17 5.40 -22.64
N TYR A 54 13.71 5.74 -23.83
CA TYR A 54 12.53 5.15 -24.45
C TYR A 54 12.89 4.42 -25.73
N GLY A 55 12.23 3.32 -25.95
CA GLY A 55 12.37 2.57 -27.21
C GLY A 55 11.99 3.41 -28.42
N SER A 56 12.82 3.34 -29.45
CA SER A 56 12.60 4.01 -30.75
C SER A 56 11.40 3.40 -31.49
N PRO A 57 10.84 4.06 -32.51
CA PRO A 57 9.75 3.50 -33.31
C PRO A 57 10.09 2.16 -33.99
N THR A 58 11.37 1.79 -34.09
CA THR A 58 11.84 0.53 -34.68
C THR A 58 12.02 -0.60 -33.67
N ASP A 59 11.92 -0.32 -32.38
CA ASP A 59 12.18 -1.30 -31.31
C ASP A 59 10.99 -2.22 -30.99
N GLY A 60 10.04 -2.37 -31.91
CA GLY A 60 8.94 -3.29 -31.83
C GLY A 60 8.05 -3.04 -30.58
N ASN A 61 7.94 -4.04 -29.71
CA ASN A 61 7.13 -3.93 -28.51
C ASN A 61 7.62 -2.87 -27.50
N ALA A 62 8.89 -2.46 -27.58
CA ALA A 62 9.47 -1.45 -26.71
C ALA A 62 9.23 -0.01 -27.21
N SER A 63 8.72 0.16 -28.44
CA SER A 63 8.50 1.49 -29.04
C SER A 63 7.68 2.40 -28.13
N GLY A 64 8.25 3.54 -27.77
CA GLY A 64 7.63 4.56 -26.89
C GLY A 64 7.51 4.19 -25.43
N ARG A 65 8.06 3.04 -24.98
CA ARG A 65 8.10 2.60 -23.60
C ARG A 65 9.49 2.81 -23.00
N VAL A 66 9.55 2.93 -21.69
CA VAL A 66 10.81 3.11 -20.95
C VAL A 66 11.63 1.82 -21.02
N ILE A 67 12.76 1.84 -21.73
CA ILE A 67 13.66 0.68 -21.87
C ILE A 67 14.83 0.71 -20.89
N LYS A 68 15.23 1.90 -20.43
CA LYS A 68 16.29 2.08 -19.44
C LYS A 68 15.91 3.16 -18.44
N ILE A 69 16.16 2.90 -17.17
CA ILE A 69 16.06 3.87 -16.08
C ILE A 69 17.41 3.87 -15.38
N GLN A 70 18.01 5.04 -15.24
CA GLN A 70 19.18 5.26 -14.41
C GLN A 70 18.77 6.13 -13.25
N ASP A 71 18.97 5.67 -12.03
CA ASP A 71 18.64 6.41 -10.81
C ASP A 71 19.60 6.04 -9.66
N ALA A 72 19.32 6.50 -8.47
CA ALA A 72 20.10 6.22 -7.28
C ALA A 72 20.31 4.71 -6.98
N SER A 73 19.48 3.82 -7.47
CA SER A 73 19.65 2.37 -7.28
C SER A 73 20.62 1.72 -8.26
N GLY A 74 20.94 2.42 -9.36
CA GLY A 74 21.73 1.91 -10.47
C GLY A 74 20.98 2.00 -11.80
N ILE A 75 21.01 0.93 -12.57
CA ILE A 75 20.40 0.88 -13.92
C ILE A 75 19.40 -0.26 -14.01
N LYS A 76 18.19 0.06 -14.51
CA LYS A 76 17.15 -0.91 -14.85
C LYS A 76 16.94 -0.94 -16.35
N GLU A 77 16.98 -2.13 -16.96
CA GLU A 77 16.70 -2.36 -18.36
C GLU A 77 15.48 -3.25 -18.52
N ARG A 78 14.56 -2.91 -19.44
CA ARG A 78 13.26 -3.57 -19.58
C ARG A 78 12.96 -4.06 -20.97
N LYS A 79 12.29 -5.22 -21.07
CA LYS A 79 11.69 -5.74 -22.31
C LYS A 79 10.19 -5.94 -22.12
N TYR A 80 9.45 -5.84 -23.20
CA TYR A 80 7.98 -5.82 -23.18
C TYR A 80 7.36 -6.86 -24.11
N ASP A 81 6.19 -7.38 -23.73
CA ASP A 81 5.33 -8.13 -24.62
C ASP A 81 4.53 -7.19 -25.55
N ARG A 82 3.64 -7.78 -26.37
CA ARG A 82 2.80 -7.02 -27.31
C ARG A 82 1.76 -6.13 -26.61
N LEU A 83 1.34 -6.48 -25.39
CA LEU A 83 0.36 -5.74 -24.62
C LEU A 83 1.00 -4.61 -23.82
N GLY A 84 2.34 -4.64 -23.69
CA GLY A 84 3.11 -3.63 -22.95
C GLY A 84 3.45 -4.05 -21.54
N ASN A 85 3.21 -5.31 -21.18
CA ASN A 85 3.65 -5.84 -19.89
C ASN A 85 5.17 -6.01 -19.90
N ILE A 86 5.82 -5.73 -18.78
CA ILE A 86 7.24 -6.00 -18.58
C ILE A 86 7.44 -7.51 -18.47
N ILE A 87 8.14 -8.11 -19.43
CA ILE A 87 8.46 -9.55 -19.42
C ILE A 87 9.86 -9.86 -18.94
N HIS A 88 10.73 -8.87 -18.87
CA HIS A 88 12.10 -8.99 -18.38
C HIS A 88 12.56 -7.66 -17.83
N GLU A 89 13.13 -7.68 -16.64
CA GLU A 89 13.84 -6.54 -16.05
C GLU A 89 15.20 -7.03 -15.54
N ARG A 90 16.26 -6.36 -16.02
CA ARG A 90 17.61 -6.49 -15.46
C ARG A 90 17.88 -5.27 -14.61
N HIS A 91 18.17 -5.46 -13.34
CA HIS A 91 18.54 -4.41 -12.41
C HIS A 91 20.01 -4.55 -12.02
N THR A 92 20.85 -3.64 -12.54
CA THR A 92 22.25 -3.50 -12.14
C THR A 92 22.31 -2.56 -10.95
N LEU A 93 22.40 -3.12 -9.76
CA LEU A 93 22.49 -2.39 -8.50
C LEU A 93 23.89 -1.80 -8.31
N VAL A 94 23.94 -0.51 -8.05
CA VAL A 94 25.13 0.22 -7.59
C VAL A 94 24.88 0.66 -6.15
N GLN A 95 25.84 0.50 -5.28
CA GLN A 95 25.70 0.85 -3.88
C GLN A 95 26.94 1.53 -3.32
N PRO A 96 26.79 2.51 -2.43
CA PRO A 96 27.94 3.07 -1.72
C PRO A 96 28.69 1.93 -0.98
N TYR A 97 30.00 1.99 -0.97
CA TYR A 97 30.89 1.04 -0.28
C TYR A 97 31.00 -0.37 -0.87
N SER A 98 30.54 -0.63 -2.08
CA SER A 98 30.87 -1.84 -2.83
C SER A 98 31.83 -1.52 -3.94
N SER A 99 32.76 -2.43 -4.22
CA SER A 99 33.61 -2.34 -5.41
C SER A 99 33.02 -3.05 -6.62
N TYR A 100 31.80 -3.56 -6.47
CA TYR A 100 31.14 -4.37 -7.49
C TYR A 100 29.70 -3.94 -7.66
N THR A 101 29.21 -4.01 -8.91
CA THR A 101 27.78 -3.99 -9.23
C THR A 101 27.19 -5.38 -9.01
N ILE A 102 25.88 -5.43 -8.81
CA ILE A 102 25.10 -6.66 -8.70
C ILE A 102 24.01 -6.66 -9.75
N ASN A 103 24.07 -7.58 -10.70
CA ASN A 103 23.07 -7.75 -11.75
C ASN A 103 22.03 -8.80 -11.33
N LEU A 104 20.78 -8.41 -11.24
CA LEU A 104 19.65 -9.26 -10.91
C LEU A 104 18.62 -9.21 -12.04
N GLU A 105 18.26 -10.36 -12.55
CA GLU A 105 17.27 -10.49 -13.62
C GLU A 105 16.00 -11.14 -13.08
N THR A 106 14.86 -10.57 -13.45
CA THR A 106 13.54 -11.12 -13.15
C THR A 106 12.76 -11.20 -14.47
N LEU A 107 12.13 -12.35 -14.72
CA LEU A 107 11.32 -12.57 -15.90
C LEU A 107 9.87 -12.82 -15.51
N TRP A 108 8.95 -12.28 -16.28
CA TRP A 108 7.51 -12.49 -16.10
C TRP A 108 6.88 -13.05 -17.35
N ASN A 109 5.92 -13.93 -17.17
CA ASN A 109 5.06 -14.39 -18.23
C ASN A 109 3.61 -14.16 -17.81
N TYR A 110 2.78 -13.71 -18.75
CA TYR A 110 1.39 -13.37 -18.50
C TYR A 110 0.46 -14.26 -19.32
N ASP A 111 -0.71 -14.51 -18.79
CA ASP A 111 -1.78 -15.17 -19.51
C ASP A 111 -2.48 -14.21 -20.50
N ILE A 112 -3.48 -14.71 -21.21
CA ILE A 112 -4.22 -13.92 -22.21
C ILE A 112 -5.08 -12.79 -21.60
N TRP A 113 -5.29 -12.77 -20.29
CA TRP A 113 -5.99 -11.73 -19.55
C TRP A 113 -5.04 -10.73 -18.89
N GLY A 114 -3.72 -10.88 -19.09
CA GLY A 114 -2.72 -10.00 -18.53
C GLY A 114 -2.35 -10.30 -17.07
N ARG A 115 -2.79 -11.46 -16.52
CA ARG A 115 -2.41 -11.88 -15.16
C ARG A 115 -1.06 -12.59 -15.20
N ILE A 116 -0.30 -12.47 -14.13
CA ILE A 116 0.98 -13.16 -13.98
C ILE A 116 0.74 -14.68 -13.97
N ASN A 117 1.30 -15.37 -14.97
CA ASN A 117 1.31 -16.83 -15.03
C ASN A 117 2.59 -17.40 -14.40
N THR A 118 3.74 -16.83 -14.73
CA THR A 118 5.01 -17.24 -14.09
C THR A 118 5.92 -16.05 -13.80
N ILE A 119 6.68 -16.18 -12.71
CA ILE A 119 7.81 -15.29 -12.38
C ILE A 119 9.05 -16.16 -12.26
N GLU A 120 10.11 -15.80 -12.98
CA GLU A 120 11.44 -16.37 -12.75
C GLU A 120 12.25 -15.39 -11.90
N TYR A 121 12.64 -15.86 -10.72
CA TYR A 121 13.40 -15.11 -9.75
C TYR A 121 14.87 -15.01 -10.14
N PRO A 122 15.62 -14.01 -9.64
CA PRO A 122 17.03 -13.86 -10.00
C PRO A 122 17.92 -15.09 -9.72
N ASP A 123 17.50 -15.95 -8.81
CA ASP A 123 18.19 -17.20 -8.48
C ASP A 123 17.76 -18.38 -9.37
N GLY A 124 16.97 -18.15 -10.40
CA GLY A 124 16.52 -19.13 -11.38
C GLY A 124 15.33 -19.96 -10.91
N GLU A 125 14.74 -19.69 -9.74
CA GLU A 125 13.49 -20.33 -9.36
C GLU A 125 12.34 -19.81 -10.22
N LYS A 126 11.58 -20.70 -10.82
CA LYS A 126 10.38 -20.40 -11.59
C LYS A 126 9.15 -20.63 -10.73
N VAL A 127 8.41 -19.55 -10.42
CA VAL A 127 7.16 -19.59 -9.65
C VAL A 127 5.98 -19.50 -10.59
N THR A 128 5.06 -20.47 -10.50
CA THR A 128 3.84 -20.55 -11.31
C THR A 128 2.64 -20.17 -10.48
N TYR A 129 1.76 -19.37 -11.08
CA TYR A 129 0.48 -18.92 -10.53
C TYR A 129 -0.63 -19.55 -11.35
N ASP A 130 -1.43 -20.40 -10.75
CA ASP A 130 -2.56 -21.06 -11.38
C ASP A 130 -3.87 -20.37 -11.02
N TYR A 131 -4.79 -20.31 -11.98
CA TYR A 131 -6.07 -19.64 -11.82
C TYR A 131 -7.22 -20.54 -12.23
N ASP A 132 -8.34 -20.40 -11.54
CA ASP A 132 -9.58 -21.08 -11.92
C ASP A 132 -10.23 -20.41 -13.15
N GLN A 133 -11.37 -20.99 -13.58
CA GLN A 133 -12.14 -20.47 -14.73
C GLN A 133 -12.80 -19.10 -14.43
N GLY A 134 -13.01 -18.76 -13.16
CA GLY A 134 -13.54 -17.47 -12.70
C GLY A 134 -12.48 -16.39 -12.63
N GLY A 135 -11.20 -16.74 -12.73
CA GLY A 135 -10.07 -15.83 -12.63
C GLY A 135 -9.47 -15.74 -11.22
N GLY A 136 -10.02 -16.50 -10.26
CA GLY A 136 -9.45 -16.60 -8.91
C GLY A 136 -8.13 -17.36 -8.91
N LEU A 137 -7.14 -16.89 -8.16
CA LEU A 137 -5.88 -17.60 -7.94
C LEU A 137 -6.18 -18.90 -7.18
N THR A 138 -5.59 -20.03 -7.61
CA THR A 138 -5.80 -21.33 -6.98
C THR A 138 -4.54 -21.90 -6.34
N SER A 139 -3.35 -21.61 -6.90
CA SER A 139 -2.10 -22.09 -6.33
C SER A 139 -0.91 -21.21 -6.68
N ILE A 140 0.15 -21.29 -5.85
CA ILE A 140 1.48 -20.70 -6.08
C ILE A 140 2.52 -21.76 -5.83
N ILE A 141 3.25 -22.17 -6.89
CA ILE A 141 4.20 -23.28 -6.85
C ILE A 141 5.53 -22.84 -7.46
N GLY A 142 6.63 -23.05 -6.74
CA GLY A 142 7.99 -22.79 -7.21
C GLY A 142 8.68 -24.07 -7.67
N ASP A 143 9.47 -23.95 -8.73
CA ASP A 143 10.39 -24.98 -9.23
C ASP A 143 11.80 -24.39 -9.33
N LYS A 144 12.72 -24.93 -8.54
CA LYS A 144 14.14 -24.60 -8.64
C LYS A 144 14.94 -25.87 -8.94
N ASN A 145 15.40 -26.00 -10.18
CA ASN A 145 16.18 -27.17 -10.64
C ASN A 145 15.49 -28.53 -10.43
N GLY A 146 14.15 -28.59 -10.62
CA GLY A 146 13.35 -29.79 -10.40
C GLY A 146 12.95 -30.03 -8.93
N ARG A 147 13.35 -29.14 -8.01
CA ARG A 147 12.86 -29.14 -6.63
C ARG A 147 11.61 -28.28 -6.54
N ILE A 148 10.49 -28.92 -6.25
CA ILE A 148 9.18 -28.27 -6.15
C ILE A 148 8.95 -27.78 -4.72
N THR A 149 8.66 -26.50 -4.55
CA THR A 149 8.20 -25.88 -3.31
C THR A 149 6.79 -25.36 -3.51
N LYS A 150 5.88 -25.73 -2.63
CA LYS A 150 4.52 -25.21 -2.62
C LYS A 150 4.44 -24.01 -1.67
N TYR A 151 3.92 -22.88 -2.13
CA TYR A 151 3.72 -21.70 -1.29
C TYR A 151 2.25 -21.54 -0.90
N LEU A 152 1.37 -21.83 -1.85
CA LEU A 152 -0.07 -21.91 -1.68
C LEU A 152 -0.56 -23.08 -2.52
N THR A 153 -1.26 -24.04 -1.89
CA THR A 153 -1.70 -25.27 -2.58
C THR A 153 -3.14 -25.21 -3.02
N ASP A 154 -3.95 -24.43 -2.31
CA ASP A 154 -5.35 -24.29 -2.60
C ASP A 154 -5.88 -22.95 -2.04
N ILE A 155 -6.79 -22.30 -2.77
CA ILE A 155 -7.50 -21.10 -2.33
C ILE A 155 -8.85 -21.02 -3.02
N HIS A 156 -9.88 -20.66 -2.24
CA HIS A 156 -11.25 -20.50 -2.72
C HIS A 156 -11.82 -19.15 -2.32
N TYR A 157 -12.65 -18.61 -3.19
CA TYR A 157 -13.35 -17.36 -2.99
C TYR A 157 -14.85 -17.57 -3.00
N ASP A 158 -15.59 -16.74 -2.26
CA ASP A 158 -17.03 -16.66 -2.40
C ASP A 158 -17.41 -15.87 -3.67
N HIS A 159 -18.71 -15.75 -3.91
CA HIS A 159 -19.22 -15.03 -5.07
C HIS A 159 -19.05 -13.50 -4.98
N TYR A 160 -18.57 -12.96 -3.87
CA TYR A 160 -18.20 -11.55 -3.70
C TYR A 160 -16.71 -11.31 -3.92
N GLY A 161 -15.92 -12.38 -4.16
CA GLY A 161 -14.47 -12.33 -4.25
C GLY A 161 -13.76 -12.40 -2.90
N ASN A 162 -14.48 -12.57 -1.78
CA ASN A 162 -13.85 -12.75 -0.49
C ASN A 162 -13.24 -14.15 -0.40
N ARG A 163 -12.02 -14.24 0.12
CA ARG A 163 -11.36 -15.50 0.40
C ARG A 163 -12.11 -16.24 1.50
N ILE A 164 -12.53 -17.48 1.24
CA ILE A 164 -13.25 -18.31 2.21
C ILE A 164 -12.42 -19.47 2.73
N HIS A 165 -11.39 -19.87 1.97
CA HIS A 165 -10.56 -21.03 2.31
C HIS A 165 -9.20 -20.89 1.64
N GLU A 166 -8.14 -21.31 2.32
CA GLU A 166 -6.80 -21.45 1.74
C GLU A 166 -6.00 -22.55 2.46
N ILE A 167 -5.10 -23.21 1.72
CA ILE A 167 -4.11 -24.15 2.26
C ILE A 167 -2.74 -23.67 1.82
N GLN A 168 -1.88 -23.37 2.78
CA GLN A 168 -0.49 -23.00 2.51
C GLN A 168 0.37 -24.27 2.27
N GLY A 169 1.57 -24.10 1.71
CA GLY A 169 2.42 -25.20 1.30
C GLY A 169 2.95 -26.08 2.43
N ASN A 170 2.81 -25.67 3.67
CA ASN A 170 3.15 -26.41 4.90
C ASN A 170 1.91 -27.03 5.56
N ASP A 171 0.85 -27.26 4.82
CA ASP A 171 -0.40 -27.87 5.27
C ASP A 171 -1.08 -27.13 6.45
N VAL A 172 -0.90 -25.82 6.55
CA VAL A 172 -1.71 -24.98 7.41
C VAL A 172 -2.91 -24.47 6.61
N GLU A 173 -4.09 -24.82 7.08
CA GLU A 173 -5.37 -24.48 6.47
C GLU A 173 -6.00 -23.28 7.17
N THR A 174 -6.51 -22.32 6.40
CA THR A 174 -7.25 -21.16 6.91
C THR A 174 -8.67 -21.14 6.36
N HIS A 175 -9.65 -21.00 7.24
CA HIS A 175 -11.05 -20.79 6.89
C HIS A 175 -11.47 -19.37 7.28
N TYR A 176 -12.21 -18.71 6.38
CA TYR A 176 -12.81 -17.41 6.60
C TYR A 176 -14.33 -17.54 6.51
N HIS A 177 -15.02 -17.11 7.53
CA HIS A 177 -16.48 -17.11 7.57
C HIS A 177 -17.00 -15.67 7.66
N TYR A 178 -17.83 -15.28 6.70
CA TYR A 178 -18.41 -13.94 6.62
C TYR A 178 -19.88 -13.96 7.03
N ASP A 179 -20.34 -12.86 7.62
CA ASP A 179 -21.76 -12.65 7.86
C ASP A 179 -22.49 -12.46 6.52
N PRO A 180 -23.54 -13.26 6.22
CA PRO A 180 -24.19 -13.23 4.91
C PRO A 180 -24.96 -11.94 4.60
N VAL A 181 -25.24 -11.12 5.63
CA VAL A 181 -26.01 -9.88 5.47
C VAL A 181 -25.09 -8.67 5.38
N THR A 182 -24.07 -8.62 6.24
CA THR A 182 -23.17 -7.47 6.32
C THR A 182 -21.87 -7.67 5.54
N LEU A 183 -21.60 -8.90 5.08
CA LEU A 183 -20.39 -9.35 4.38
C LEU A 183 -19.11 -9.13 5.20
N ARG A 184 -19.20 -8.89 6.50
CA ARG A 184 -18.05 -8.71 7.38
C ARG A 184 -17.49 -10.04 7.83
N LEU A 185 -16.18 -10.10 7.99
CA LEU A 185 -15.49 -11.29 8.52
C LEU A 185 -15.99 -11.57 9.95
N LYS A 186 -16.58 -12.74 10.15
CA LYS A 186 -17.16 -13.16 11.42
C LYS A 186 -16.28 -14.14 12.19
N GLN A 187 -15.54 -14.98 11.46
CA GLN A 187 -14.60 -15.93 12.04
C GLN A 187 -13.44 -16.18 11.06
N MET A 188 -12.26 -16.38 11.60
CA MET A 188 -11.07 -16.82 10.89
C MET A 188 -10.35 -17.89 11.72
N THR A 189 -10.18 -19.08 11.15
CA THR A 189 -9.57 -20.22 11.82
C THR A 189 -8.36 -20.73 11.06
N ASN A 190 -7.23 -20.94 11.75
CA ASN A 190 -6.02 -21.53 11.19
C ASN A 190 -5.74 -22.87 11.86
N LEU A 191 -5.71 -23.94 11.06
CA LEU A 191 -5.48 -25.32 11.51
C LEU A 191 -4.19 -25.88 10.90
N SER A 192 -3.25 -26.32 11.71
CA SER A 192 -2.10 -27.09 11.24
C SER A 192 -2.49 -28.56 11.13
N HIS A 193 -2.55 -29.10 9.91
CA HIS A 193 -2.84 -30.52 9.69
C HIS A 193 -1.74 -31.45 10.21
N GLN A 194 -0.50 -30.98 10.20
CA GLN A 194 0.64 -31.80 10.68
C GLN A 194 0.60 -32.03 12.19
N SER A 195 0.27 -31.02 12.97
CA SER A 195 0.17 -31.11 14.43
C SER A 195 -1.26 -31.35 14.94
N GLY A 196 -2.27 -31.12 14.13
CA GLY A 196 -3.68 -31.10 14.53
C GLY A 196 -4.04 -29.90 15.43
N ALA A 197 -3.15 -28.90 15.55
CA ALA A 197 -3.33 -27.76 16.42
C ALA A 197 -4.12 -26.64 15.72
N VAL A 198 -5.11 -26.09 16.41
CA VAL A 198 -5.75 -24.83 16.00
C VAL A 198 -4.86 -23.69 16.46
N LEU A 199 -4.13 -23.08 15.51
CA LEU A 199 -3.16 -22.03 15.78
C LEU A 199 -3.88 -20.74 16.16
N GLN A 200 -5.00 -20.43 15.49
CA GLN A 200 -5.81 -19.24 15.66
C GLN A 200 -7.27 -19.57 15.36
N ASP A 201 -8.18 -19.05 16.17
CA ASP A 201 -9.64 -19.17 15.96
C ASP A 201 -10.31 -17.89 16.43
N ASN A 202 -10.19 -16.84 15.61
CA ASN A 202 -10.70 -15.50 15.88
C ASN A 202 -12.18 -15.38 15.56
N HIS A 203 -12.97 -14.94 16.51
CA HIS A 203 -14.35 -14.54 16.35
C HIS A 203 -14.47 -13.02 16.45
N TYR A 204 -15.13 -12.40 15.47
CA TYR A 204 -15.24 -10.96 15.33
C TYR A 204 -16.67 -10.47 15.61
N SER A 205 -16.81 -9.41 16.39
CA SER A 205 -18.10 -8.75 16.66
C SER A 205 -18.01 -7.28 16.27
N TYR A 206 -19.10 -6.74 15.71
CA TYR A 206 -19.14 -5.39 15.18
C TYR A 206 -20.33 -4.61 15.76
N ASP A 207 -20.18 -3.29 15.89
CA ASP A 207 -21.27 -2.39 16.15
C ASP A 207 -22.15 -2.15 14.89
N ARG A 208 -23.18 -1.31 15.01
CA ARG A 208 -24.06 -0.97 13.89
C ARG A 208 -23.38 -0.15 12.79
N ASN A 209 -22.35 0.62 13.14
CA ASN A 209 -21.57 1.42 12.19
C ASN A 209 -20.54 0.58 11.45
N GLY A 210 -20.26 -0.64 11.95
CA GLY A 210 -19.27 -1.54 11.38
C GLY A 210 -17.92 -1.50 12.05
N ASN A 211 -17.79 -0.77 13.14
CA ASN A 211 -16.57 -0.82 13.91
C ASN A 211 -16.44 -2.17 14.61
N LEU A 212 -15.25 -2.72 14.62
CA LEU A 212 -14.94 -3.97 15.33
C LEU A 212 -14.97 -3.73 16.84
N THR A 213 -15.85 -4.43 17.57
CA THR A 213 -15.99 -4.25 19.02
C THR A 213 -15.27 -5.33 19.82
N ASN A 214 -15.17 -6.54 19.28
CA ASN A 214 -14.51 -7.66 19.95
C ASN A 214 -13.75 -8.54 18.97
N ILE A 215 -12.61 -9.07 19.43
CA ILE A 215 -11.92 -10.24 18.87
C ILE A 215 -11.76 -11.24 20.00
N ASP A 216 -12.33 -12.45 19.82
CA ASP A 216 -12.18 -13.56 20.74
C ASP A 216 -11.48 -14.71 20.03
N ASP A 217 -10.20 -14.96 20.38
CA ASP A 217 -9.38 -16.04 19.83
C ASP A 217 -9.46 -17.28 20.74
N HIS A 218 -10.01 -18.36 20.22
CA HIS A 218 -10.14 -19.64 20.92
C HIS A 218 -9.01 -20.64 20.56
N GLY A 219 -8.03 -20.20 19.75
CA GLY A 219 -6.85 -20.98 19.37
C GLY A 219 -5.84 -21.21 20.52
N GLN A 220 -4.58 -21.47 20.14
CA GLN A 220 -3.53 -21.78 21.13
C GLN A 220 -3.26 -20.65 22.12
N ASN A 221 -3.31 -19.40 21.66
CA ASN A 221 -3.13 -18.22 22.52
C ASN A 221 -4.50 -17.58 22.77
N ARG A 222 -5.27 -18.14 23.69
CA ARG A 222 -6.59 -17.62 24.04
C ARG A 222 -6.55 -16.13 24.32
N ARG A 223 -6.85 -15.34 23.27
CA ARG A 223 -6.77 -13.88 23.29
C ARG A 223 -8.17 -13.29 23.20
N THR A 224 -8.44 -12.33 24.05
CA THR A 224 -9.63 -11.49 23.95
C THR A 224 -9.21 -10.03 23.78
N GLN A 225 -9.89 -9.30 22.91
CA GLN A 225 -9.69 -7.86 22.72
C GLN A 225 -11.06 -7.19 22.61
N TYR A 226 -11.19 -6.01 23.21
CA TYR A 226 -12.40 -5.21 23.23
C TYR A 226 -12.10 -3.77 22.88
N TYR A 227 -13.02 -3.12 22.14
CA TYR A 227 -12.85 -1.79 21.58
C TYR A 227 -14.12 -0.95 21.71
N GLU A 228 -13.94 0.36 21.99
CA GLU A 228 -15.00 1.36 22.00
C GLU A 228 -14.62 2.56 21.14
N TYR A 229 -15.64 3.21 20.59
CA TYR A 229 -15.48 4.28 19.60
C TYR A 229 -16.35 5.48 19.96
N ASP A 230 -15.92 6.66 19.51
CA ASP A 230 -16.74 7.86 19.56
C ASP A 230 -17.74 7.97 18.39
N ALA A 231 -18.52 9.07 18.37
CA ALA A 231 -19.52 9.32 17.33
C ALA A 231 -18.92 9.53 15.92
N LEU A 232 -17.59 9.77 15.80
CA LEU A 232 -16.86 9.87 14.55
C LEU A 232 -16.17 8.54 14.16
N ASN A 233 -16.50 7.44 14.83
CA ASN A 233 -15.91 6.11 14.67
C ASN A 233 -14.41 6.05 15.01
N ARG A 234 -13.88 6.98 15.82
CA ARG A 234 -12.50 6.95 16.29
C ARG A 234 -12.38 6.10 17.55
N LEU A 235 -11.31 5.32 17.66
CA LEU A 235 -11.05 4.43 18.79
C LEU A 235 -10.81 5.24 20.07
N THR A 236 -11.63 5.05 21.10
CA THR A 236 -11.50 5.78 22.39
C THR A 236 -11.02 4.90 23.53
N TYR A 237 -11.31 3.61 23.47
CA TYR A 237 -10.89 2.65 24.47
C TYR A 237 -10.57 1.30 23.88
N SER A 238 -9.57 0.63 24.41
CA SER A 238 -9.26 -0.74 24.07
C SER A 238 -8.67 -1.49 25.25
N LYS A 239 -8.97 -2.78 25.34
CA LYS A 239 -8.32 -3.70 26.27
C LYS A 239 -8.11 -5.06 25.64
N GLY A 240 -7.10 -5.78 26.10
CA GLY A 240 -6.82 -7.13 25.64
C GLY A 240 -6.24 -7.99 26.75
N ASN A 241 -6.47 -9.29 26.64
CA ASN A 241 -5.89 -10.31 27.53
C ASN A 241 -5.45 -11.52 26.72
N ILE A 242 -4.32 -12.12 27.06
CA ILE A 242 -3.83 -13.40 26.55
C ILE A 242 -3.57 -14.31 27.75
N ASP A 243 -4.30 -15.41 27.84
CA ASP A 243 -4.04 -16.49 28.79
C ASP A 243 -3.02 -17.46 28.18
N ASN A 244 -1.74 -17.20 28.42
CA ASN A 244 -0.66 -18.06 27.95
C ASN A 244 -0.15 -18.97 29.07
N GLN A 245 -0.76 -20.16 29.24
CA GLN A 245 -0.35 -21.23 30.13
C GLN A 245 0.01 -20.78 31.56
N GLY A 246 -0.81 -19.87 32.13
CA GLY A 246 -0.63 -19.32 33.47
C GLY A 246 0.19 -18.04 33.54
N THR A 247 0.53 -17.44 32.41
CA THR A 247 1.08 -16.10 32.29
C THR A 247 0.02 -15.18 31.70
N ASP A 248 -0.44 -14.25 32.51
CA ASP A 248 -1.48 -13.29 32.14
C ASP A 248 -0.80 -12.09 31.47
N LEU A 249 -0.90 -11.99 30.14
CA LEU A 249 -0.49 -10.82 29.38
C LEU A 249 -1.73 -9.98 29.10
N TRP A 250 -1.66 -8.69 29.33
CA TRP A 250 -2.82 -7.82 29.20
C TRP A 250 -2.42 -6.41 28.75
N TYR A 251 -3.36 -5.67 28.19
CA TYR A 251 -3.27 -4.24 28.03
C TYR A 251 -4.63 -3.57 28.23
N GLU A 252 -4.56 -2.29 28.58
CA GLU A 252 -5.69 -1.37 28.63
C GLU A 252 -5.22 -0.01 28.16
N SER A 253 -5.96 0.59 27.21
CA SER A 253 -5.59 1.87 26.61
C SER A 253 -6.80 2.77 26.44
N ASN A 254 -6.59 4.07 26.72
CA ASN A 254 -7.56 5.14 26.50
C ASN A 254 -6.98 6.16 25.52
N TYR A 255 -7.82 6.68 24.64
CA TYR A 255 -7.43 7.64 23.60
C TYR A 255 -8.40 8.82 23.59
N ASN A 256 -7.86 10.03 23.44
CA ASN A 256 -8.64 11.25 23.35
C ASN A 256 -8.13 12.10 22.18
N TYR A 257 -9.05 12.65 21.40
CA TYR A 257 -8.75 13.39 20.18
C TYR A 257 -9.47 14.74 20.17
N ASN A 258 -8.90 15.71 19.48
CA ASN A 258 -9.63 16.94 19.17
C ASN A 258 -10.53 16.76 17.93
N ALA A 259 -11.21 17.83 17.53
CA ALA A 259 -12.14 17.80 16.39
C ALA A 259 -11.49 17.41 15.05
N ASN A 260 -10.19 17.66 14.88
CA ASN A 260 -9.44 17.39 13.64
C ASN A 260 -8.68 16.04 13.68
N GLY A 261 -9.03 15.14 14.60
CA GLY A 261 -8.36 13.82 14.71
C GLY A 261 -6.94 13.88 15.30
N LYS A 262 -6.50 15.01 15.86
CA LYS A 262 -5.21 15.03 16.56
C LYS A 262 -5.34 14.40 17.93
N MET A 263 -4.51 13.41 18.21
CA MET A 263 -4.46 12.75 19.52
C MET A 263 -4.06 13.75 20.60
N GLN A 264 -4.87 13.91 21.61
CA GLN A 264 -4.58 14.79 22.75
C GLN A 264 -4.00 14.02 23.93
N GLN A 265 -4.52 12.81 24.15
CA GLN A 265 -4.07 11.93 25.21
C GLN A 265 -4.07 10.48 24.74
N LYS A 266 -3.07 9.71 25.19
CA LYS A 266 -2.97 8.26 25.04
C LYS A 266 -2.46 7.69 26.36
N GLN A 267 -3.30 6.93 27.05
CA GLN A 267 -2.90 6.21 28.26
C GLN A 267 -2.85 4.72 27.93
N THR A 268 -1.75 4.07 28.28
CA THR A 268 -1.59 2.63 28.06
C THR A 268 -0.94 1.98 29.28
N HIS A 269 -1.62 1.00 29.83
CA HIS A 269 -1.08 0.09 30.82
C HIS A 269 -1.03 -1.29 30.21
N SER A 270 0.13 -1.95 30.25
CA SER A 270 0.29 -3.23 29.57
C SER A 270 1.34 -4.11 30.24
N ARG A 271 1.10 -5.42 30.18
CA ARG A 271 2.08 -6.48 30.44
C ARG A 271 2.42 -7.16 29.13
N LYS A 272 3.65 -6.98 28.69
CA LYS A 272 4.15 -7.42 27.38
C LYS A 272 5.13 -8.58 27.52
N LEU A 273 5.33 -9.30 26.41
CA LEU A 273 6.31 -10.38 26.33
C LEU A 273 7.15 -10.26 25.06
N ASN A 274 8.47 -10.24 25.25
CA ASN A 274 9.41 -10.40 24.13
C ASN A 274 10.66 -11.19 24.58
N ASN A 275 11.44 -11.65 23.61
CA ASN A 275 12.63 -12.48 23.89
C ASN A 275 13.78 -11.73 24.56
N THR A 276 13.83 -10.41 24.47
CA THR A 276 14.92 -9.60 25.05
C THR A 276 14.70 -9.26 26.50
N LEU A 277 13.49 -8.82 26.85
CA LEU A 277 13.16 -8.35 28.19
C LEU A 277 12.35 -9.38 29.00
N GLY A 278 11.89 -10.46 28.34
CA GLY A 278 10.92 -11.37 28.91
C GLY A 278 9.57 -10.67 29.15
N ILE A 279 8.90 -11.04 30.25
CA ILE A 279 7.67 -10.38 30.69
C ILE A 279 8.02 -9.08 31.39
N HIS A 280 7.37 -7.98 30.98
CA HIS A 280 7.60 -6.67 31.57
C HIS A 280 6.33 -5.82 31.50
N ASP A 281 6.16 -4.96 32.47
CA ASP A 281 5.05 -4.04 32.55
C ASP A 281 5.46 -2.67 32.00
N ILE A 282 4.57 -2.05 31.21
CA ILE A 282 4.73 -0.70 30.69
C ILE A 282 3.50 0.10 31.07
N HIS A 283 3.73 1.26 31.67
CA HIS A 283 2.71 2.24 32.02
C HIS A 283 3.11 3.57 31.40
N THR A 284 2.23 4.13 30.59
CA THR A 284 2.42 5.44 29.97
C THR A 284 1.11 6.22 30.00
N ALA A 285 1.20 7.51 30.25
CA ALA A 285 0.06 8.42 30.20
C ALA A 285 0.47 9.70 29.45
N TYR A 286 0.42 9.62 28.14
CA TYR A 286 0.90 10.65 27.23
C TYR A 286 -0.11 11.78 27.05
N THR A 287 0.32 13.02 27.29
CA THR A 287 -0.37 14.25 26.91
C THR A 287 0.42 14.94 25.81
N TYR A 288 -0.26 15.15 24.65
CA TYR A 288 0.35 15.67 23.43
C TYR A 288 0.21 17.19 23.38
N ASN A 289 1.33 17.88 23.27
CA ASN A 289 1.38 19.33 23.06
C ASN A 289 1.78 19.61 21.60
N TYR A 290 1.00 20.43 20.93
CA TYR A 290 1.19 20.74 19.52
C TYR A 290 1.84 22.12 19.36
N ASN A 291 2.68 22.24 18.34
CA ASN A 291 3.41 23.47 18.05
C ASN A 291 2.47 24.61 17.64
N SER A 292 2.67 25.81 18.18
CA SER A 292 1.86 26.99 17.84
C SER A 292 2.05 27.49 16.42
N ASP A 293 3.25 27.35 15.87
CA ASP A 293 3.62 27.83 14.52
C ASP A 293 3.30 26.80 13.43
N GLN A 294 3.33 25.51 13.78
CA GLN A 294 2.98 24.37 12.94
C GLN A 294 1.91 23.54 13.65
N PRO A 295 0.65 23.96 13.67
CA PRO A 295 -0.35 23.44 14.61
C PRO A 295 -0.74 21.97 14.45
N ASN A 296 -0.29 21.29 13.40
CA ASN A 296 -0.50 19.87 13.19
C ASN A 296 0.70 18.99 13.65
N THR A 297 1.83 19.62 14.01
CA THR A 297 3.03 18.91 14.47
C THR A 297 3.11 18.87 15.98
N ILE A 298 3.58 17.74 16.54
CA ILE A 298 3.81 17.60 17.96
C ILE A 298 5.06 18.41 18.34
N GLU A 299 4.97 19.24 19.40
CA GLU A 299 6.10 19.91 20.02
C GLU A 299 6.72 19.07 21.14
N SER A 300 5.84 18.49 21.97
CA SER A 300 6.26 17.59 23.05
C SER A 300 5.14 16.61 23.43
N ILE A 301 5.55 15.50 24.02
CA ILE A 301 4.66 14.56 24.69
C ILE A 301 5.15 14.46 26.13
N TYR A 302 4.27 14.80 27.07
CA TYR A 302 4.52 14.65 28.49
C TYR A 302 3.91 13.33 28.96
N ASP A 303 4.69 12.51 29.64
CA ASP A 303 4.23 11.27 30.26
C ASP A 303 3.97 11.50 31.75
N GLU A 304 2.72 11.46 32.16
CA GLU A 304 2.29 11.70 33.55
C GLU A 304 2.76 10.59 34.49
N GLU A 305 2.99 9.37 34.01
CA GLU A 305 3.46 8.24 34.80
C GLU A 305 4.93 8.39 35.21
N SER A 306 5.78 8.76 34.28
CA SER A 306 7.22 8.97 34.53
C SER A 306 7.55 10.40 34.97
N GLY A 307 6.70 11.38 34.71
CA GLY A 307 6.95 12.81 34.90
C GLY A 307 7.98 13.38 33.89
N LEU A 308 8.28 12.69 32.81
CA LEU A 308 9.29 13.03 31.82
C LEU A 308 8.65 13.35 30.47
N SER A 309 9.40 14.03 29.61
CA SER A 309 8.89 14.46 28.31
C SER A 309 9.73 13.91 27.16
N LYS A 310 9.07 13.80 26.00
CA LYS A 310 9.71 13.65 24.69
C LYS A 310 9.50 14.93 23.90
N TYR A 311 10.55 15.49 23.30
CA TYR A 311 10.51 16.74 22.53
C TYR A 311 10.78 16.46 21.07
N TYR A 312 10.13 17.20 20.18
CA TYR A 312 10.16 16.99 18.73
C TYR A 312 10.45 18.30 17.99
N LYS A 313 11.21 18.21 16.91
CA LYS A 313 11.38 19.32 15.96
C LYS A 313 11.00 18.87 14.56
N TRP A 314 10.56 19.84 13.79
CA TRP A 314 10.05 19.62 12.44
C TRP A 314 10.66 20.63 11.49
N ASP A 315 10.92 20.20 10.25
CA ASP A 315 11.38 21.11 9.21
C ASP A 315 10.24 21.96 8.62
N GLY A 316 10.58 22.84 7.69
CA GLY A 316 9.60 23.69 6.99
C GLY A 316 8.63 22.92 6.09
N LYS A 317 8.96 21.69 5.69
CA LYS A 317 8.15 20.78 4.88
C LYS A 317 7.22 19.93 5.75
N GLY A 318 7.40 19.96 7.08
CA GLY A 318 6.60 19.18 8.02
C GLY A 318 7.13 17.77 8.27
N ASN A 319 8.42 17.52 8.04
CA ASN A 319 9.07 16.27 8.40
C ASN A 319 9.69 16.39 9.80
N MET A 320 9.61 15.34 10.62
CA MET A 320 10.25 15.27 11.92
C MET A 320 11.76 15.18 11.75
N THR A 321 12.50 16.15 12.32
CA THR A 321 13.97 16.20 12.21
C THR A 321 14.71 15.77 13.47
N ASP A 322 14.12 16.03 14.63
CA ASP A 322 14.74 15.72 15.91
C ASP A 322 13.71 15.15 16.89
N ARG A 323 14.17 14.23 17.72
CA ARG A 323 13.45 13.71 18.88
C ARG A 323 14.41 13.59 20.05
N TYR A 324 14.06 14.18 21.19
CA TYR A 324 14.76 13.98 22.45
C TYR A 324 13.83 13.29 23.45
N ASP A 325 14.28 12.17 24.01
CA ASP A 325 13.56 11.37 25.00
C ASP A 325 14.29 11.48 26.34
N GLU A 326 13.66 12.17 27.31
CA GLU A 326 14.22 12.38 28.65
C GLU A 326 14.33 11.07 29.44
N GLN A 327 13.41 10.13 29.24
CA GLN A 327 13.40 8.87 29.98
C GLN A 327 14.55 7.97 29.57
N ASN A 328 14.78 7.83 28.28
CA ASN A 328 15.83 6.99 27.72
C ASN A 328 17.14 7.74 27.53
N LYS A 329 17.16 9.06 27.74
CA LYS A 329 18.28 9.96 27.49
C LYS A 329 18.85 9.77 26.09
N THR A 330 17.96 9.75 25.11
CA THR A 330 18.32 9.58 23.71
C THR A 330 18.01 10.81 22.89
N ASN A 331 18.94 11.19 22.03
CA ASN A 331 18.75 12.22 21.03
C ASN A 331 18.76 11.58 19.65
N THR A 332 17.70 11.75 18.89
CA THR A 332 17.53 11.19 17.54
C THR A 332 17.47 12.32 16.53
N LYS A 333 18.21 12.17 15.44
CA LYS A 333 18.17 13.06 14.27
C LYS A 333 17.74 12.29 13.03
N MET A 334 16.92 12.92 12.20
CA MET A 334 16.37 12.38 10.94
C MET A 334 16.60 13.37 9.81
N CYS A 335 17.11 12.88 8.69
CA CYS A 335 17.32 13.68 7.47
C CYS A 335 16.35 13.25 6.40
N TRP A 336 15.86 14.23 5.63
CA TRP A 336 14.83 14.03 4.63
C TRP A 336 15.28 14.54 3.27
N THR A 337 14.84 13.89 2.21
CA THR A 337 15.00 14.36 0.82
C THR A 337 14.00 15.46 0.49
N GLU A 338 14.13 16.05 -0.70
CA GLU A 338 13.17 16.99 -1.26
C GLU A 338 11.76 16.38 -1.40
N ASP A 339 11.69 15.08 -1.69
CA ASP A 339 10.45 14.29 -1.81
C ASP A 339 9.89 13.82 -0.44
N ASN A 340 10.34 14.38 0.68
CA ASN A 340 9.92 13.99 2.03
C ASN A 340 10.17 12.51 2.38
N ARG A 341 11.29 11.95 1.88
CA ARG A 341 11.74 10.60 2.21
C ARG A 341 12.85 10.65 3.26
N MET A 342 12.75 9.88 4.32
CA MET A 342 13.78 9.82 5.36
C MET A 342 15.04 9.13 4.81
N GLN A 343 16.14 9.85 4.71
CA GLN A 343 17.40 9.37 4.12
C GLN A 343 18.42 8.94 5.17
N ALA A 344 18.40 9.55 6.36
CA ALA A 344 19.25 9.11 7.47
C ALA A 344 18.50 9.16 8.81
N TYR A 345 18.84 8.24 9.67
CA TYR A 345 18.38 8.14 11.06
C TYR A 345 19.58 7.94 11.96
N VAL A 346 19.74 8.75 12.99
CA VAL A 346 20.83 8.63 13.95
C VAL A 346 20.30 8.86 15.36
N GLN A 347 20.43 7.85 16.20
CA GLN A 347 20.10 7.90 17.62
C GLN A 347 21.38 7.85 18.45
N MET A 348 21.52 8.78 19.36
CA MET A 348 22.63 8.89 20.29
C MET A 348 22.11 8.72 21.71
N ASN A 349 22.82 7.93 22.50
CA ASN A 349 22.50 7.73 23.92
C ASN A 349 23.44 8.61 24.77
N GLU A 350 22.85 9.46 25.58
CA GLU A 350 23.66 10.33 26.47
C GLU A 350 24.51 9.52 27.46
N GLY A 351 25.74 9.96 27.66
CA GLY A 351 26.67 9.32 28.61
C GLY A 351 27.27 8.01 28.13
N THR A 352 26.98 7.58 26.91
CA THR A 352 27.58 6.40 26.29
C THR A 352 28.16 6.74 24.91
N ASP A 353 29.08 5.89 24.43
CA ASP A 353 29.60 5.93 23.06
C ASP A 353 28.75 5.06 22.11
N LYS A 354 27.62 4.53 22.57
CA LYS A 354 26.75 3.63 21.82
C LYS A 354 25.52 4.37 21.33
N GLY A 355 25.31 4.36 20.03
CA GLY A 355 24.13 4.83 19.38
C GLY A 355 23.78 3.94 18.19
N ARG A 356 22.75 4.30 17.46
CA ARG A 356 22.30 3.61 16.26
C ARG A 356 22.35 4.58 15.09
N ALA A 357 22.71 4.09 13.92
CA ALA A 357 22.70 4.86 12.69
C ALA A 357 22.12 4.03 11.56
N ALA A 358 21.42 4.68 10.65
CA ALA A 358 20.96 4.08 9.42
C ALA A 358 21.00 5.10 8.27
N TYR A 359 21.20 4.57 7.06
CA TYR A 359 21.05 5.30 5.81
C TYR A 359 20.08 4.54 4.91
N TYR A 360 19.19 5.28 4.25
CA TYR A 360 18.17 4.75 3.35
C TYR A 360 18.33 5.39 1.98
N GLY A 361 18.51 4.56 0.94
CA GLY A 361 18.52 5.00 -0.45
C GLY A 361 17.22 4.63 -1.15
N TYR A 362 16.73 5.53 -2.00
CA TYR A 362 15.47 5.36 -2.73
C TYR A 362 15.69 5.44 -4.23
N ASN A 363 14.98 4.61 -4.98
CA ASN A 363 14.91 4.68 -6.43
C ASN A 363 13.97 5.82 -6.88
N THR A 364 13.87 6.05 -8.17
CA THR A 364 13.03 7.12 -8.73
C THR A 364 11.52 6.91 -8.47
N SER A 365 11.06 5.68 -8.24
CA SER A 365 9.67 5.38 -7.82
C SER A 365 9.44 5.68 -6.34
N GLY A 366 10.50 6.03 -5.60
CA GLY A 366 10.47 6.27 -4.17
C GLY A 366 10.46 5.00 -3.33
N GLU A 367 10.76 3.85 -3.92
CA GLU A 367 10.96 2.60 -3.19
C GLU A 367 12.38 2.53 -2.65
N ARG A 368 12.53 1.98 -1.45
CA ARG A 368 13.82 1.79 -0.82
C ARG A 368 14.60 0.68 -1.52
N TYR A 369 15.78 1.00 -2.10
CA TYR A 369 16.65 0.01 -2.73
C TYR A 369 17.79 -0.45 -1.82
N VAL A 370 18.18 0.37 -0.84
CA VAL A 370 19.25 0.04 0.12
C VAL A 370 18.94 0.59 1.50
N ARG A 371 19.33 -0.18 2.51
CA ARG A 371 19.37 0.23 3.89
C ARG A 371 20.71 -0.19 4.51
N TYR A 372 21.50 0.77 4.99
CA TYR A 372 22.67 0.51 5.82
C TYR A 372 22.30 0.68 7.28
N ILE A 373 22.72 -0.24 8.10
CA ILE A 373 22.54 -0.22 9.56
C ILE A 373 23.92 -0.13 10.20
N GLY A 374 24.03 0.63 11.26
CA GLY A 374 25.28 0.81 11.97
C GLY A 374 25.10 1.34 13.38
N THR A 375 26.22 1.80 13.94
CA THR A 375 26.32 2.38 15.27
C THR A 375 26.88 3.79 15.17
N THR A 376 26.89 4.52 16.29
CA THR A 376 27.66 5.75 16.42
C THR A 376 28.89 5.52 17.31
N ILE A 377 29.97 6.23 17.03
CA ILE A 377 31.14 6.32 17.88
C ILE A 377 31.37 7.77 18.29
N ASN A 378 31.89 7.97 19.49
CA ASN A 378 32.28 9.28 19.97
C ASN A 378 33.73 9.56 19.58
N ILE A 379 33.98 10.67 18.91
CA ILE A 379 35.31 11.17 18.58
C ILE A 379 35.52 12.49 19.32
N THR A 380 36.48 12.55 20.22
CA THR A 380 36.82 13.79 20.91
C THR A 380 38.05 14.41 20.27
N GLN A 381 37.90 15.60 19.72
CA GLN A 381 38.98 16.38 19.15
C GLN A 381 38.96 17.78 19.74
N ASN A 382 40.09 18.20 20.30
CA ASN A 382 40.26 19.51 20.95
C ASN A 382 39.22 19.79 22.07
N GLY A 383 38.80 18.73 22.81
CA GLY A 383 37.81 18.85 23.86
C GLY A 383 36.35 18.92 23.40
N ILE A 384 36.09 18.86 22.10
CA ILE A 384 34.74 18.78 21.50
C ILE A 384 34.50 17.33 21.11
N THR A 385 33.38 16.77 21.56
CA THR A 385 32.94 15.40 21.19
C THR A 385 31.97 15.45 20.04
N PHE A 386 32.30 14.72 18.99
CA PHE A 386 31.45 14.50 17.80
C PHE A 386 30.92 13.08 17.82
N HIS A 387 29.69 12.89 17.38
CA HIS A 387 29.10 11.58 17.18
C HIS A 387 29.22 11.21 15.69
N ARG A 388 30.05 10.21 15.41
CA ARG A 388 30.28 9.74 14.03
C ARG A 388 29.54 8.45 13.76
N PRO A 389 28.64 8.41 12.75
CA PRO A 389 28.01 7.18 12.29
C PRO A 389 29.02 6.22 11.68
N VAL A 390 28.91 4.94 12.03
CA VAL A 390 29.69 3.82 11.44
C VAL A 390 28.72 2.81 10.88
N LEU A 391 28.54 2.83 9.56
CA LEU A 391 27.62 1.94 8.87
C LEU A 391 28.28 0.58 8.62
N GLN A 392 27.52 -0.51 8.73
CA GLN A 392 28.03 -1.87 8.69
C GLN A 392 27.23 -2.80 7.79
N SER A 393 26.00 -3.07 8.08
CA SER A 393 25.23 -4.20 7.53
C SER A 393 24.22 -3.71 6.48
N PRO A 394 24.59 -3.72 5.19
CA PRO A 394 23.65 -3.36 4.15
C PRO A 394 22.58 -4.42 3.93
N VAL A 395 21.39 -3.96 3.57
CA VAL A 395 20.28 -4.75 3.02
C VAL A 395 19.91 -4.12 1.70
N LEU A 396 19.97 -4.89 0.63
CA LEU A 396 19.55 -4.45 -0.71
C LEU A 396 18.16 -4.98 -1.03
N TYR A 397 17.33 -4.12 -1.58
CA TYR A 397 16.00 -4.43 -2.09
C TYR A 397 16.04 -4.29 -3.61
N ALA A 398 16.27 -5.40 -4.31
CA ALA A 398 16.31 -5.36 -5.77
C ALA A 398 14.94 -5.04 -6.35
N ASN A 399 13.92 -5.63 -5.74
CA ASN A 399 12.50 -5.39 -5.96
C ASN A 399 11.71 -5.93 -4.74
N SER A 400 10.38 -5.98 -4.81
CA SER A 400 9.55 -6.54 -3.74
C SER A 400 9.74 -8.06 -3.53
N LEU A 401 10.28 -8.77 -4.52
CA LEU A 401 10.38 -10.23 -4.54
C LEU A 401 11.63 -10.76 -3.82
N ILE A 402 12.72 -9.99 -3.79
CA ILE A 402 13.99 -10.45 -3.24
C ILE A 402 14.75 -9.35 -2.50
N THR A 403 15.23 -9.70 -1.32
CA THR A 403 16.14 -8.85 -0.53
C THR A 403 17.45 -9.58 -0.27
N LEU A 404 18.59 -8.88 -0.41
CA LEU A 404 19.91 -9.42 -0.12
C LEU A 404 20.44 -8.80 1.18
N ASN A 405 21.13 -9.60 1.97
CA ASN A 405 21.85 -9.16 3.18
C ASN A 405 23.22 -9.84 3.25
N GLY A 406 24.06 -9.46 4.18
CA GLY A 406 25.41 -10.00 4.28
C GLY A 406 25.52 -11.52 4.57
N LYS A 407 24.41 -12.25 4.67
CA LYS A 407 24.37 -13.70 4.94
C LYS A 407 23.74 -14.52 3.81
N GLY A 408 23.07 -13.85 2.86
CA GLY A 408 22.35 -14.49 1.79
C GLY A 408 21.26 -13.60 1.24
N TYR A 409 20.19 -14.20 0.73
CA TYR A 409 19.01 -13.49 0.27
C TYR A 409 17.75 -14.06 0.93
N THR A 410 16.68 -13.28 0.86
CA THR A 410 15.33 -13.72 1.23
C THR A 410 14.41 -13.46 0.05
N LYS A 411 13.77 -14.50 -0.46
CA LYS A 411 12.71 -14.38 -1.46
C LYS A 411 11.36 -14.23 -0.78
N HIS A 412 10.47 -13.49 -1.40
CA HIS A 412 9.13 -13.22 -0.91
C HIS A 412 8.10 -13.62 -1.96
N TYR A 413 7.07 -14.34 -1.52
CA TYR A 413 6.00 -14.83 -2.40
C TYR A 413 4.69 -14.21 -1.97
N PHE A 414 3.92 -13.74 -2.96
CA PHE A 414 2.75 -12.92 -2.71
C PHE A 414 1.50 -13.47 -3.40
N GLU A 415 0.37 -13.33 -2.73
CA GLU A 415 -0.97 -13.36 -3.30
C GLU A 415 -1.50 -11.93 -3.29
N GLY A 416 -1.54 -11.28 -4.45
CA GLY A 416 -1.74 -9.84 -4.53
C GLY A 416 -0.65 -9.10 -3.74
N ASP A 417 -1.05 -8.25 -2.82
CA ASP A 417 -0.13 -7.50 -1.94
C ASP A 417 0.19 -8.25 -0.64
N ARG A 418 -0.51 -9.34 -0.37
CA ARG A 418 -0.31 -10.15 0.83
C ARG A 418 0.89 -11.07 0.68
N ARG A 419 1.86 -10.97 1.60
CA ARG A 419 2.97 -11.92 1.68
C ARG A 419 2.49 -13.24 2.25
N VAL A 420 2.64 -14.32 1.47
CA VAL A 420 2.27 -15.69 1.86
C VAL A 420 3.45 -16.41 2.50
N CYS A 421 4.63 -16.29 1.90
CA CYS A 421 5.81 -17.00 2.32
C CYS A 421 7.07 -16.18 2.12
N SER A 422 8.09 -16.43 2.94
CA SER A 422 9.47 -15.98 2.72
C SER A 422 10.39 -17.19 2.78
N LYS A 423 11.34 -17.29 1.82
CA LYS A 423 12.28 -18.38 1.72
C LYS A 423 13.70 -17.84 1.77
N LEU A 424 14.54 -18.41 2.63
CA LEU A 424 15.93 -18.01 2.77
C LEU A 424 16.78 -18.72 1.72
N GLY A 425 17.80 -18.04 1.20
CA GLY A 425 18.80 -18.63 0.33
C GLY A 425 20.21 -18.19 0.72
N GLY A 426 21.15 -19.13 0.70
CA GLY A 426 22.55 -18.90 1.03
C GLY A 426 23.43 -18.58 -0.19
N GLY A 427 22.91 -18.79 -1.39
CA GLY A 427 23.62 -18.61 -2.65
C GLY A 427 22.74 -18.99 -3.85
N PHE A 428 23.18 -18.63 -5.05
CA PHE A 428 22.44 -18.81 -6.29
C PHE A 428 22.93 -20.10 -7.02
N THR A 429 22.60 -21.28 -6.55
CA THR A 429 23.09 -22.58 -7.02
C THR A 429 22.85 -22.90 -8.50
N GLY A 430 23.71 -23.76 -9.07
CA GLY A 430 23.50 -24.42 -10.37
C GLY A 430 23.96 -23.63 -11.59
N ARG A 431 24.78 -22.59 -11.44
CA ARG A 431 25.24 -21.72 -12.54
C ARG A 431 26.75 -21.86 -12.81
N THR A 432 27.14 -21.48 -14.00
CA THR A 432 28.54 -21.53 -14.44
C THR A 432 29.34 -20.34 -13.92
N GLU A 433 30.67 -20.42 -13.99
CA GLU A 433 31.56 -19.30 -13.67
C GLU A 433 31.27 -18.05 -14.52
N ASP A 434 30.84 -18.25 -15.77
CA ASP A 434 30.44 -17.17 -16.67
C ASP A 434 29.18 -16.44 -16.16
N ASP A 435 28.20 -17.18 -15.60
CA ASP A 435 26.99 -16.57 -15.01
C ASP A 435 27.32 -15.74 -13.77
N ILE A 436 28.31 -16.16 -12.97
CA ILE A 436 28.76 -15.40 -11.80
C ILE A 436 29.43 -14.10 -12.23
N ASN A 437 30.33 -14.17 -13.22
CA ASN A 437 31.00 -12.99 -13.77
C ASN A 437 30.03 -11.98 -14.40
N ASP A 438 28.91 -12.44 -14.98
CA ASP A 438 27.85 -11.54 -15.49
C ASP A 438 27.05 -10.86 -14.36
N ARG A 439 26.92 -11.51 -13.21
CA ARG A 439 26.16 -10.98 -12.07
C ARG A 439 26.95 -10.01 -11.20
N ILE A 440 28.25 -10.22 -11.07
CA ILE A 440 29.12 -9.35 -10.29
C ILE A 440 30.22 -8.86 -11.22
N GLN A 441 30.18 -7.55 -11.44
CA GLN A 441 31.21 -6.88 -12.26
C GLN A 441 31.89 -5.81 -11.43
N PRO A 442 33.20 -5.60 -11.61
CA PRO A 442 33.86 -4.43 -11.04
C PRO A 442 33.14 -3.15 -11.46
N ILE A 443 33.08 -2.17 -10.57
CA ILE A 443 32.55 -0.85 -10.91
C ILE A 443 33.53 -0.17 -11.86
N GLU A 444 33.10 -0.05 -13.14
CA GLU A 444 33.87 0.57 -14.23
C GLU A 444 32.91 1.37 -15.13
N GLY A 445 33.45 2.36 -15.84
CA GLY A 445 32.71 3.11 -16.87
C GLY A 445 31.53 3.92 -16.30
N GLU A 446 30.33 3.71 -16.83
CA GLU A 446 29.11 4.45 -16.41
C GLU A 446 28.72 4.23 -14.94
N TYR A 447 29.16 3.13 -14.33
CA TYR A 447 28.86 2.81 -12.94
C TYR A 447 29.79 3.55 -11.95
N GLU A 448 30.98 4.00 -12.37
CA GLU A 448 31.90 4.76 -11.52
C GLU A 448 31.29 6.11 -11.10
N GLU A 449 30.64 6.79 -12.04
CA GLU A 449 30.00 8.08 -11.78
C GLU A 449 28.83 7.90 -10.81
N LEU A 450 27.97 6.90 -11.02
CA LEU A 450 26.86 6.57 -10.11
C LEU A 450 27.36 6.22 -8.71
N PHE A 451 28.39 5.39 -8.62
CA PHE A 451 29.00 5.03 -7.33
C PHE A 451 29.51 6.25 -6.58
N GLU A 452 30.28 7.12 -7.26
CA GLU A 452 30.84 8.32 -6.63
C GLU A 452 29.74 9.28 -6.19
N GLN A 453 28.72 9.50 -7.01
CA GLN A 453 27.55 10.31 -6.66
C GLN A 453 26.87 9.80 -5.40
N GLN A 454 26.65 8.50 -5.28
CA GLN A 454 25.99 7.91 -4.12
C GLN A 454 26.85 7.92 -2.88
N TYR A 455 28.14 7.66 -3.03
CA TYR A 455 29.10 7.73 -1.94
C TYR A 455 29.21 9.15 -1.37
N GLN A 456 29.33 10.16 -2.23
CA GLN A 456 29.32 11.55 -1.81
C GLN A 456 27.96 11.96 -1.24
N GLY A 457 26.87 11.53 -1.86
CA GLY A 457 25.51 11.80 -1.36
C GLY A 457 25.26 11.29 0.03
N MET A 458 25.74 10.10 0.36
CA MET A 458 25.67 9.58 1.70
C MET A 458 26.49 10.43 2.69
N LYS A 459 27.72 10.82 2.36
CA LYS A 459 28.54 11.70 3.18
C LYS A 459 27.86 13.05 3.41
N GLU A 460 27.35 13.67 2.35
CA GLU A 460 26.66 14.95 2.45
C GLU A 460 25.38 14.85 3.29
N THR A 461 24.64 13.76 3.20
CA THR A 461 23.45 13.52 4.01
C THR A 461 23.81 13.54 5.50
N PHE A 462 24.84 12.82 5.94
CA PHE A 462 25.28 12.84 7.33
C PHE A 462 25.97 14.16 7.71
N GLY A 463 26.70 14.78 6.80
CA GLY A 463 27.29 16.10 7.02
C GLY A 463 26.25 17.16 7.34
N ARG A 464 25.15 17.21 6.59
CA ARG A 464 24.02 18.13 6.80
C ARG A 464 23.25 17.84 8.10
N CYS A 465 23.07 16.55 8.45
CA CYS A 465 22.30 16.12 9.62
C CYS A 465 23.08 16.26 10.92
N MET A 466 24.33 15.87 10.91
CA MET A 466 25.13 15.62 12.11
C MET A 466 26.32 16.56 12.25
N GLU A 467 26.57 17.39 11.22
CA GLU A 467 27.78 18.20 11.11
C GLU A 467 29.05 17.34 11.27
N THR A 468 29.00 16.08 10.82
CA THR A 468 30.09 15.10 10.91
C THR A 468 30.18 14.25 9.66
N ASP A 469 31.31 13.62 9.44
CA ASP A 469 31.52 12.65 8.37
C ASP A 469 30.96 11.28 8.80
N VAL A 470 30.70 10.41 7.84
CA VAL A 470 30.29 9.04 8.05
C VAL A 470 31.44 8.08 7.78
N GLU A 471 31.59 7.06 8.62
CA GLU A 471 32.56 5.99 8.41
C GLU A 471 31.86 4.68 8.06
N HIS A 472 32.46 3.91 7.19
CA HIS A 472 32.02 2.55 6.92
C HIS A 472 33.08 1.55 7.41
N ASN A 473 32.62 0.44 7.95
CA ASN A 473 33.47 -0.63 8.43
C ASN A 473 33.16 -1.93 7.67
N LEU A 474 33.06 -1.82 6.35
CA LEU A 474 32.92 -2.99 5.48
C LEU A 474 34.33 -3.51 5.16
N LYS A 475 34.81 -4.49 5.91
CA LYS A 475 36.12 -5.11 5.70
C LYS A 475 36.16 -6.01 4.46
N TYR A 476 35.02 -6.43 3.96
CA TYR A 476 34.85 -7.22 2.74
C TYR A 476 33.48 -6.90 2.14
N ASP A 477 33.33 -7.10 0.83
CA ASP A 477 32.07 -6.99 0.15
C ASP A 477 31.25 -8.26 0.39
N PRO A 478 30.20 -8.20 1.24
CA PRO A 478 29.41 -9.38 1.59
C PRO A 478 28.65 -9.97 0.38
N TYR A 479 28.37 -9.13 -0.62
CA TYR A 479 27.63 -9.55 -1.80
C TYR A 479 28.50 -10.34 -2.77
N LYS A 480 29.76 -9.96 -2.91
CA LYS A 480 30.76 -10.76 -3.64
C LYS A 480 30.80 -12.17 -3.07
N THR A 481 30.90 -12.30 -1.76
CA THR A 481 30.93 -13.63 -1.09
C THR A 481 29.65 -14.42 -1.32
N ILE A 482 28.47 -13.79 -1.28
CA ILE A 482 27.18 -14.44 -1.56
C ILE A 482 27.14 -14.92 -3.00
N MET A 483 27.60 -14.10 -3.94
CA MET A 483 27.62 -14.44 -5.35
C MET A 483 28.70 -15.47 -5.71
N GLU A 484 29.84 -15.47 -5.02
CA GLU A 484 30.92 -16.46 -5.19
C GLU A 484 30.66 -17.80 -4.47
N ASN A 485 29.90 -17.81 -3.38
CA ASN A 485 29.53 -19.05 -2.64
C ASN A 485 28.52 -19.94 -3.38
N GLU A 486 28.16 -19.58 -4.59
CA GLU A 486 27.19 -20.29 -5.41
C GLU A 486 27.66 -21.63 -5.96
N LEU A 487 28.92 -21.87 -6.00
CA LEU A 487 29.50 -23.08 -6.56
C LEU A 487 29.33 -24.25 -5.58
N GLY A 488 28.13 -24.82 -5.50
CA GLY A 488 27.97 -26.21 -5.04
C GLY A 488 27.26 -26.44 -3.71
N ARG A 489 26.42 -25.53 -3.21
CA ARG A 489 25.55 -25.84 -2.06
C ARG A 489 24.08 -25.94 -2.47
N ASP A 490 23.67 -27.17 -2.71
CA ASP A 490 22.28 -27.61 -2.74
C ASP A 490 21.76 -27.72 -1.28
N GLU A 491 21.87 -26.63 -0.51
CA GLU A 491 21.35 -26.62 0.85
C GLU A 491 19.85 -26.35 0.80
N ASP A 492 19.10 -27.03 1.67
CA ASP A 492 17.67 -26.81 1.84
C ASP A 492 17.42 -25.35 2.25
N GLU A 493 16.75 -24.61 1.37
CA GLU A 493 16.35 -23.24 1.64
C GLU A 493 15.11 -23.26 2.52
N PRO A 494 15.19 -22.90 3.81
CA PRO A 494 14.03 -22.96 4.70
C PRO A 494 12.97 -21.92 4.31
N ALA A 495 11.72 -22.34 4.29
CA ALA A 495 10.56 -21.51 4.01
C ALA A 495 9.79 -21.18 5.30
N PHE A 496 9.28 -19.95 5.38
CA PHE A 496 8.50 -19.46 6.51
C PHE A 496 7.19 -18.86 5.99
N TYR A 497 6.09 -19.37 6.51
CA TYR A 497 4.74 -19.05 6.07
C TYR A 497 4.10 -18.04 7.02
N TYR A 498 3.44 -17.06 6.46
CA TYR A 498 2.80 -15.97 7.20
C TYR A 498 1.32 -16.26 7.42
N HIS A 499 0.90 -16.14 8.66
CA HIS A 499 -0.51 -16.21 9.05
C HIS A 499 -0.89 -14.86 9.63
N GLY A 500 -1.75 -14.14 8.88
CA GLY A 500 -2.15 -12.79 9.23
C GLY A 500 -3.35 -12.73 10.15
N ASP A 501 -3.58 -11.55 10.72
CA ASP A 501 -4.86 -11.16 11.30
C ASP A 501 -5.80 -10.55 10.24
N HIS A 502 -6.93 -10.00 10.65
CA HIS A 502 -7.92 -9.36 9.78
C HIS A 502 -7.41 -8.08 9.09
N LEU A 503 -6.31 -7.49 9.56
CA LEU A 503 -5.65 -6.30 8.97
C LEU A 503 -4.45 -6.69 8.10
N GLY A 504 -4.16 -7.99 7.94
CA GLY A 504 -2.94 -8.46 7.28
C GLY A 504 -1.67 -8.33 8.10
N SER A 505 -1.77 -8.00 9.40
CA SER A 505 -0.62 -8.03 10.31
C SER A 505 -0.17 -9.47 10.55
N SER A 506 1.13 -9.73 10.58
CA SER A 506 1.65 -11.07 10.88
C SER A 506 1.30 -11.45 12.32
N ALA A 507 0.48 -12.49 12.52
CA ALA A 507 0.13 -13.02 13.84
C ALA A 507 1.04 -14.20 14.22
N TYR A 508 1.29 -15.08 13.27
CA TYR A 508 2.20 -16.21 13.42
C TYR A 508 3.05 -16.40 12.18
N LEU A 509 4.26 -16.90 12.39
CA LEU A 509 5.04 -17.51 11.33
C LEU A 509 5.23 -18.98 11.67
N THR A 510 5.12 -19.84 10.65
CA THR A 510 5.37 -21.26 10.76
C THR A 510 6.45 -21.70 9.79
N ASP A 511 7.18 -22.76 10.13
CA ASP A 511 8.13 -23.40 9.23
C ASP A 511 7.44 -24.40 8.28
N GLU A 512 8.22 -25.14 7.51
CA GLU A 512 7.75 -26.15 6.56
C GLU A 512 7.04 -27.34 7.25
N ALA A 513 7.29 -27.55 8.54
CA ALA A 513 6.62 -28.55 9.35
C ALA A 513 5.34 -28.01 10.02
N GLY A 514 4.89 -26.79 9.70
CA GLY A 514 3.75 -26.15 10.33
C GLY A 514 3.96 -25.78 11.81
N ALA A 515 5.21 -25.85 12.31
CA ALA A 515 5.54 -25.46 13.68
C ALA A 515 5.71 -23.93 13.78
N ILE A 516 5.17 -23.33 14.87
CA ILE A 516 5.27 -21.89 15.09
C ILE A 516 6.72 -21.50 15.37
N THR A 517 7.28 -20.63 14.52
CA THR A 517 8.64 -20.09 14.66
C THR A 517 8.64 -18.70 15.29
N GLN A 518 7.59 -17.92 15.08
CA GLN A 518 7.41 -16.61 15.68
C GLN A 518 5.93 -16.36 16.01
N THR A 519 5.66 -15.77 17.17
CA THR A 519 4.33 -15.32 17.60
C THR A 519 4.34 -13.81 17.78
N LEU A 520 3.37 -13.13 17.18
CA LEU A 520 3.25 -11.68 17.16
C LEU A 520 1.82 -11.27 17.55
N ASN A 521 1.70 -10.30 18.45
CA ASN A 521 0.44 -9.64 18.75
C ASN A 521 0.71 -8.15 18.97
N TYR A 522 -0.27 -7.33 18.66
CA TYR A 522 -0.13 -5.88 18.65
C TYR A 522 -1.21 -5.20 19.49
N LEU A 523 -0.85 -4.04 20.04
CA LEU A 523 -1.83 -3.06 20.51
C LEU A 523 -2.47 -2.39 19.28
N PRO A 524 -3.63 -1.73 19.43
CA PRO A 524 -4.38 -1.18 18.29
C PRO A 524 -3.57 -0.30 17.32
N TYR A 525 -2.64 0.50 17.82
CA TYR A 525 -1.79 1.37 17.00
C TYR A 525 -0.48 0.72 16.53
N GLY A 526 -0.33 -0.60 16.68
CA GLY A 526 0.79 -1.36 16.12
C GLY A 526 2.02 -1.49 17.02
N GLU A 527 1.94 -1.09 18.29
CA GLU A 527 2.98 -1.42 19.25
C GLU A 527 3.01 -2.92 19.52
N ASP A 528 4.21 -3.50 19.58
CA ASP A 528 4.37 -4.92 19.88
C ASP A 528 3.84 -5.22 21.30
N TRP A 529 2.86 -6.11 21.41
CA TRP A 529 2.36 -6.65 22.68
C TRP A 529 3.05 -7.97 23.00
N VAL A 530 3.10 -8.87 22.01
CA VAL A 530 3.87 -10.11 22.05
C VAL A 530 4.77 -10.18 20.82
N ASP A 531 6.05 -10.47 21.03
CA ASP A 531 7.02 -10.76 19.99
C ASP A 531 7.97 -11.85 20.47
N VAL A 532 7.61 -13.09 20.24
CA VAL A 532 8.34 -14.28 20.71
C VAL A 532 8.82 -15.11 19.54
N HIS A 533 10.10 -15.46 19.58
CA HIS A 533 10.76 -16.29 18.61
C HIS A 533 11.06 -17.66 19.20
N ASN A 534 10.55 -18.71 18.57
CA ASN A 534 10.80 -20.10 18.94
C ASN A 534 11.95 -20.70 18.13
N SER A 535 12.39 -20.02 17.06
CA SER A 535 13.50 -20.42 16.19
C SER A 535 14.44 -19.24 15.95
N PRO A 536 15.77 -19.42 16.02
CA PRO A 536 16.73 -18.37 15.70
C PRO A 536 16.96 -18.19 14.18
N ASN A 537 16.41 -19.08 13.35
CA ASN A 537 16.76 -19.16 11.93
C ASN A 537 16.22 -18.00 11.10
N TYR A 538 15.02 -17.53 11.44
CA TYR A 538 14.38 -16.42 10.74
C TYR A 538 13.59 -15.55 11.69
N LEU A 539 13.83 -14.23 11.63
CA LEU A 539 13.08 -13.21 12.34
C LEU A 539 12.43 -12.31 11.32
N SER A 540 11.11 -12.41 11.21
CA SER A 540 10.38 -11.54 10.29
C SER A 540 10.46 -10.10 10.74
N ARG A 541 10.79 -9.22 9.80
CA ARG A 541 10.68 -7.76 9.96
C ARG A 541 9.29 -7.26 9.56
N TYR A 542 8.54 -8.07 8.81
CA TYR A 542 7.21 -7.74 8.33
C TYR A 542 6.20 -8.09 9.41
N LYS A 543 5.69 -7.06 10.08
CA LYS A 543 4.89 -7.20 11.30
C LYS A 543 3.50 -6.60 11.13
N TYR A 544 3.20 -5.50 11.81
CA TYR A 544 1.92 -4.80 11.77
C TYR A 544 1.56 -4.37 10.35
N ASN A 545 0.33 -4.68 9.89
CA ASN A 545 -0.16 -4.51 8.52
C ASN A 545 0.76 -5.12 7.44
N GLY A 546 1.54 -6.15 7.78
CA GLY A 546 2.54 -6.74 6.89
C GLY A 546 3.71 -5.80 6.53
N LYS A 547 3.85 -4.65 7.20
CA LYS A 547 4.89 -3.65 6.93
C LYS A 547 6.21 -3.98 7.62
N GLU A 548 7.32 -3.57 6.99
CA GLU A 548 8.64 -3.77 7.56
C GLU A 548 8.84 -2.83 8.76
N LYS A 549 9.15 -3.39 9.92
CA LYS A 549 9.58 -2.66 11.10
C LYS A 549 11.10 -2.64 11.14
N ASP A 550 11.67 -1.46 11.02
CA ASP A 550 13.13 -1.27 11.02
C ASP A 550 13.69 -1.43 12.43
N PRO A 551 14.57 -2.41 12.68
CA PRO A 551 15.04 -2.72 14.04
C PRO A 551 15.91 -1.62 14.65
N GLU A 552 16.59 -0.82 13.84
CA GLU A 552 17.43 0.29 14.27
C GLU A 552 16.63 1.50 14.76
N SER A 553 15.49 1.77 14.15
CA SER A 553 14.65 2.93 14.47
C SER A 553 13.37 2.58 15.24
N GLY A 554 12.90 1.34 15.12
CA GLY A 554 11.59 0.90 15.63
C GLY A 554 10.40 1.38 14.78
N LEU A 555 10.65 2.09 13.67
CA LEU A 555 9.63 2.65 12.79
C LEU A 555 9.12 1.63 11.78
N HIS A 556 7.87 1.74 11.39
CA HIS A 556 7.29 0.95 10.31
C HIS A 556 7.41 1.70 8.98
N TYR A 557 7.97 1.04 7.98
CA TYR A 557 8.10 1.57 6.62
C TYR A 557 6.90 1.17 5.77
N TYR A 558 6.09 2.17 5.37
CA TYR A 558 4.88 1.98 4.56
C TYR A 558 5.07 2.29 3.06
N GLY A 559 6.30 2.57 2.64
CA GLY A 559 6.60 3.00 1.27
C GLY A 559 6.69 4.53 1.17
N ALA A 560 5.59 5.23 1.18
CA ALA A 560 5.60 6.70 1.09
C ALA A 560 6.03 7.39 2.39
N ARG A 561 5.69 6.82 3.55
CA ARG A 561 5.96 7.41 4.88
C ARG A 561 6.51 6.40 5.87
N TYR A 562 7.07 6.92 6.95
CA TYR A 562 7.41 6.16 8.17
C TYR A 562 6.39 6.43 9.26
N TYR A 563 5.91 5.35 9.88
CA TYR A 563 4.95 5.36 10.96
C TYR A 563 5.62 5.02 12.29
N ASP A 564 5.35 5.81 13.32
CA ASP A 564 5.81 5.56 14.68
C ASP A 564 4.61 5.12 15.55
N SER A 565 4.56 3.84 15.86
CA SER A 565 3.49 3.25 16.68
C SER A 565 3.52 3.73 18.12
N ASP A 566 4.68 4.13 18.68
CA ASP A 566 4.80 4.64 20.06
C ASP A 566 4.03 5.95 20.26
N ILE A 567 4.13 6.85 19.28
CA ILE A 567 3.41 8.12 19.27
C ILE A 567 2.13 8.09 18.43
N SER A 568 1.82 6.95 17.79
CA SER A 568 0.62 6.72 16.97
C SER A 568 0.43 7.72 15.82
N GLN A 569 1.53 8.16 15.18
CA GLN A 569 1.50 9.16 14.13
C GLN A 569 2.53 8.91 13.03
N TRP A 570 2.28 9.51 11.86
CA TRP A 570 3.24 9.64 10.78
C TRP A 570 4.32 10.65 11.10
N LEU A 571 5.54 10.45 10.57
CA LEU A 571 6.68 11.35 10.77
C LEU A 571 6.79 12.44 9.68
N SER A 572 5.94 12.40 8.67
CA SER A 572 5.87 13.37 7.58
C SER A 572 4.44 13.61 7.14
N ILE A 573 4.21 14.72 6.44
CA ILE A 573 2.90 15.10 5.90
C ILE A 573 2.41 14.03 4.92
N ASP A 574 1.11 13.75 4.97
CA ASP A 574 0.44 12.89 4.01
C ASP A 574 0.51 13.50 2.60
N PRO A 575 1.06 12.78 1.60
CA PRO A 575 1.02 13.23 0.21
C PRO A 575 -0.39 13.48 -0.33
N MET A 576 -1.41 12.85 0.30
CA MET A 576 -2.83 12.98 -0.04
C MET A 576 -3.62 13.83 0.97
N ALA A 577 -2.94 14.67 1.79
CA ALA A 577 -3.58 15.48 2.83
C ALA A 577 -4.74 16.36 2.30
N ASP A 578 -4.64 16.86 1.08
CA ASP A 578 -5.69 17.68 0.45
C ASP A 578 -6.99 16.90 0.21
N LYS A 579 -6.92 15.57 0.13
CA LYS A 579 -8.07 14.67 0.01
C LYS A 579 -8.86 14.58 1.32
N TYR A 580 -8.21 14.81 2.45
CA TYR A 580 -8.79 14.69 3.80
C TYR A 580 -8.65 15.98 4.62
N PRO A 581 -9.21 17.12 4.18
CA PRO A 581 -8.97 18.42 4.80
C PRO A 581 -9.51 18.55 6.23
N SER A 582 -10.38 17.63 6.66
CA SER A 582 -10.92 17.55 8.02
C SER A 582 -10.02 16.82 9.01
N LEU A 583 -9.02 16.08 8.53
CA LEU A 583 -8.09 15.29 9.34
C LEU A 583 -6.72 15.99 9.44
N SER A 584 -6.00 15.68 10.51
CA SER A 584 -4.58 16.04 10.60
C SER A 584 -3.78 15.27 9.54
N PRO A 585 -2.86 15.92 8.82
CA PRO A 585 -2.01 15.24 7.83
C PRO A 585 -1.03 14.22 8.43
N TYR A 586 -0.99 14.11 9.76
CA TYR A 586 -0.20 13.11 10.50
C TYR A 586 -1.06 12.01 11.12
N ASN A 587 -2.37 12.05 10.90
CA ASN A 587 -3.32 11.08 11.44
C ASN A 587 -3.09 9.71 10.80
N TYR A 588 -3.13 8.66 11.60
CA TYR A 588 -3.04 7.28 11.14
C TYR A 588 -4.43 6.65 11.07
N CYS A 589 -4.82 6.16 9.88
CA CYS A 589 -6.06 5.43 9.64
C CYS A 589 -7.32 6.11 10.24
N ALA A 590 -7.43 7.45 10.09
CA ALA A 590 -8.57 8.23 10.61
C ALA A 590 -8.90 7.96 12.08
N ASP A 591 -7.91 7.65 12.92
CA ASP A 591 -8.03 7.25 14.33
C ASP A 591 -8.81 5.93 14.56
N ASN A 592 -8.96 5.11 13.54
CA ASN A 592 -9.59 3.77 13.64
C ASN A 592 -8.67 2.68 13.07
N PRO A 593 -7.51 2.43 13.68
CA PRO A 593 -6.50 1.49 13.19
C PRO A 593 -6.89 0.02 13.38
N VAL A 594 -8.07 -0.25 13.95
CA VAL A 594 -8.57 -1.61 14.20
C VAL A 594 -9.31 -2.16 12.97
N ILE A 595 -9.79 -1.29 12.08
CA ILE A 595 -10.48 -1.70 10.84
C ILE A 595 -9.91 -1.07 9.57
N LEU A 596 -9.16 0.03 9.70
CA LEU A 596 -8.56 0.71 8.56
C LEU A 596 -7.07 0.41 8.46
N VAL A 597 -6.60 0.24 7.25
CA VAL A 597 -5.18 0.04 6.91
C VAL A 597 -4.79 1.09 5.88
N ASP A 598 -3.59 1.64 6.01
CA ASP A 598 -2.96 2.43 4.96
C ASP A 598 -1.99 1.50 4.20
N PRO A 599 -2.27 1.11 2.94
CA PRO A 599 -1.50 0.09 2.25
C PRO A 599 -0.13 0.58 1.76
N ASP A 600 0.06 1.87 1.52
CA ASP A 600 1.28 2.43 0.91
C ASP A 600 1.83 3.69 1.59
N GLY A 601 1.21 4.12 2.68
CA GLY A 601 1.58 5.35 3.38
C GLY A 601 1.04 6.62 2.73
N ARG A 602 -0.09 6.55 1.97
CA ARG A 602 -0.72 7.69 1.28
C ARG A 602 -2.21 7.80 1.52
N ASP A 603 -2.90 6.67 1.52
CA ASP A 603 -4.37 6.64 1.54
C ASP A 603 -4.83 5.41 2.31
N PHE A 604 -5.86 5.52 3.11
CA PHE A 604 -6.48 4.36 3.70
C PHE A 604 -7.49 3.76 2.71
N ASP A 605 -7.67 2.45 2.80
CA ASP A 605 -8.32 1.57 1.84
C ASP A 605 -9.66 2.11 1.29
N GLN A 606 -9.76 2.09 -0.04
CA GLN A 606 -10.98 2.24 -0.78
C GLN A 606 -11.16 1.01 -1.67
N GLU A 607 -11.64 -0.07 -1.08
CA GLU A 607 -11.87 -1.36 -1.74
C GLU A 607 -12.51 -1.24 -3.13
N SER A 608 -13.52 -0.37 -3.26
CA SER A 608 -14.18 -0.10 -4.55
C SER A 608 -13.27 0.56 -5.57
N LYS A 609 -12.31 1.38 -5.14
CA LYS A 609 -11.43 2.10 -6.04
C LYS A 609 -10.39 1.17 -6.66
N GLU A 610 -9.74 0.35 -5.85
CA GLU A 610 -8.70 -0.57 -6.34
C GLU A 610 -9.31 -1.74 -7.12
N GLN A 611 -10.41 -2.29 -6.65
CA GLN A 611 -11.03 -3.46 -7.25
C GLN A 611 -11.73 -3.16 -8.59
N TYR A 612 -12.34 -1.99 -8.75
CA TYR A 612 -13.19 -1.71 -9.93
C TYR A 612 -12.74 -0.47 -10.72
N ILE A 613 -12.47 0.64 -10.05
CA ILE A 613 -12.23 1.93 -10.70
C ILE A 613 -10.84 1.99 -11.31
N SER A 614 -9.80 1.53 -10.61
CA SER A 614 -8.43 1.57 -11.14
C SER A 614 -8.27 0.68 -12.37
N PRO A 615 -8.69 -0.60 -12.38
CA PRO A 615 -8.65 -1.42 -13.59
C PRO A 615 -9.50 -0.87 -14.74
N TYR A 616 -10.64 -0.27 -14.44
CA TYR A 616 -11.48 0.38 -15.44
C TYR A 616 -10.80 1.59 -16.08
N ARG A 617 -10.16 2.44 -15.28
CA ARG A 617 -9.37 3.59 -15.73
C ARG A 617 -8.16 3.17 -16.56
N ASP A 618 -7.43 2.14 -16.12
CA ASP A 618 -6.26 1.63 -16.81
C ASP A 618 -6.60 1.07 -18.18
N GLU A 619 -7.70 0.34 -18.30
CA GLU A 619 -8.20 -0.15 -19.59
C GLU A 619 -8.58 1.00 -20.53
N ILE A 620 -9.21 2.06 -20.03
CA ILE A 620 -9.54 3.26 -20.81
C ILE A 620 -8.26 3.94 -21.29
N ASN A 621 -7.28 4.13 -20.42
CA ASN A 621 -6.00 4.75 -20.75
C ASN A 621 -5.22 3.91 -21.79
N ALA A 622 -5.22 2.58 -21.65
CA ALA A 622 -4.60 1.67 -22.61
C ALA A 622 -5.24 1.80 -24.00
N ARG A 623 -6.57 1.87 -24.06
CA ARG A 623 -7.31 2.06 -25.33
C ARG A 623 -7.08 3.42 -25.95
N LEU A 624 -7.03 4.48 -25.15
CA LEU A 624 -6.68 5.82 -25.62
C LEU A 624 -5.28 5.86 -26.22
N LYS A 625 -4.32 5.24 -25.55
CA LYS A 625 -2.94 5.11 -26.03
C LYS A 625 -2.87 4.32 -27.34
N TYR A 626 -3.59 3.19 -27.43
CA TYR A 626 -3.66 2.39 -28.65
C TYR A 626 -4.21 3.19 -29.82
N ILE A 627 -5.35 3.90 -29.65
CA ILE A 627 -5.98 4.70 -30.69
C ILE A 627 -5.03 5.79 -31.19
N LYS A 628 -4.35 6.52 -30.29
CA LYS A 628 -3.36 7.55 -30.66
C LYS A 628 -2.17 6.99 -31.44
N GLY A 629 -1.82 5.72 -31.24
CA GLY A 629 -0.77 5.03 -31.97
C GLY A 629 -1.14 4.59 -33.41
N LEU A 630 -2.42 4.64 -33.77
CA LEU A 630 -2.89 4.25 -35.10
C LEU A 630 -2.61 5.33 -36.14
N LYS A 631 -2.19 4.93 -37.32
CA LYS A 631 -1.99 5.87 -38.44
C LYS A 631 -3.32 6.51 -38.84
N ASP A 632 -3.33 7.85 -38.98
CA ASP A 632 -4.54 8.64 -39.32
C ASP A 632 -5.70 8.50 -38.31
N TRP A 633 -5.38 8.31 -37.00
CA TRP A 633 -6.38 8.11 -35.96
C TRP A 633 -7.41 9.25 -35.88
N GLU A 634 -7.01 10.50 -36.12
CA GLU A 634 -7.90 11.67 -36.07
C GLU A 634 -9.04 11.58 -37.11
N ASN A 635 -8.78 10.96 -38.25
CA ASN A 635 -9.79 10.81 -39.29
C ASN A 635 -10.74 9.63 -39.10
N HIS A 636 -10.22 8.54 -38.49
CA HIS A 636 -10.95 7.26 -38.44
C HIS A 636 -11.45 6.93 -37.02
N TYR A 637 -10.72 7.32 -35.98
CA TYR A 637 -10.98 6.90 -34.60
C TYR A 637 -11.22 8.05 -33.62
N LYS A 638 -11.22 9.32 -34.08
CA LYS A 638 -11.45 10.49 -33.22
C LYS A 638 -12.71 10.39 -32.37
N LYS A 639 -13.80 9.94 -32.94
CA LYS A 639 -15.06 9.77 -32.20
C LYS A 639 -14.90 8.80 -31.00
N GLN A 640 -14.24 7.67 -31.23
CA GLN A 640 -13.98 6.67 -30.19
C GLN A 640 -13.00 7.18 -29.14
N HIS A 641 -11.96 7.90 -29.56
CA HIS A 641 -11.04 8.57 -28.65
C HIS A 641 -11.76 9.59 -27.75
N ASP A 642 -12.61 10.46 -28.34
CA ASP A 642 -13.34 11.48 -27.61
C ASP A 642 -14.33 10.83 -26.60
N GLU A 643 -14.91 9.69 -26.93
CA GLU A 643 -15.75 8.90 -26.03
C GLU A 643 -14.98 8.38 -24.83
N TYR A 644 -13.77 7.83 -25.01
CA TYR A 644 -12.95 7.40 -23.89
C TYR A 644 -12.47 8.57 -23.01
N GLN A 645 -12.16 9.71 -23.61
CA GLN A 645 -11.85 10.93 -22.87
C GLN A 645 -13.05 11.43 -22.03
N ASN A 646 -14.25 11.33 -22.56
CA ASN A 646 -15.46 11.68 -21.83
C ASN A 646 -15.72 10.71 -20.65
N ILE A 647 -15.43 9.42 -20.81
CA ILE A 647 -15.52 8.44 -19.71
C ILE A 647 -14.59 8.83 -18.55
N LEU A 648 -13.34 9.19 -18.86
CA LEU A 648 -12.40 9.61 -17.81
C LEU A 648 -12.90 10.85 -17.06
N LYS A 649 -13.41 11.86 -17.76
CA LYS A 649 -13.97 13.07 -17.12
C LYS A 649 -15.19 12.76 -16.26
N GLU A 650 -16.06 11.87 -16.71
CA GLU A 650 -17.24 11.43 -15.95
C GLU A 650 -16.81 10.69 -14.67
N LEU A 651 -15.80 9.85 -14.78
CA LEU A 651 -15.25 9.11 -13.65
C LEU A 651 -14.59 10.07 -12.62
N GLU A 652 -13.80 11.02 -13.08
CA GLU A 652 -13.20 12.06 -12.23
C GLU A 652 -14.26 12.90 -11.51
N ALA A 653 -15.37 13.23 -12.19
CA ALA A 653 -16.47 13.97 -11.59
C ALA A 653 -17.18 13.16 -10.49
N LEU A 654 -17.38 11.86 -10.68
CA LEU A 654 -17.98 10.99 -9.67
C LEU A 654 -17.07 10.81 -8.45
N GLU A 655 -15.77 10.68 -8.66
CA GLU A 655 -14.78 10.59 -7.57
C GLU A 655 -14.70 11.90 -6.77
N ALA A 656 -14.87 13.03 -7.42
CA ALA A 656 -14.82 14.36 -6.80
C ALA A 656 -16.16 14.83 -6.20
N ASP A 657 -17.23 14.03 -6.29
CA ASP A 657 -18.57 14.42 -5.85
C ASP A 657 -18.61 14.67 -4.33
N PRO A 658 -18.87 15.90 -3.89
CA PRO A 658 -18.88 16.24 -2.46
C PRO A 658 -20.14 15.73 -1.72
N ASP A 659 -21.23 15.50 -2.44
CA ASP A 659 -22.55 15.23 -1.89
C ASP A 659 -22.93 13.73 -1.90
N ASN A 660 -22.28 12.93 -2.73
CA ASN A 660 -22.60 11.53 -2.91
C ASN A 660 -21.38 10.62 -2.78
N LEU A 661 -21.62 9.43 -2.28
CA LEU A 661 -20.66 8.33 -2.24
C LEU A 661 -21.15 7.22 -3.17
N TYR A 662 -20.42 6.96 -4.24
CA TYR A 662 -20.73 5.91 -5.19
C TYR A 662 -19.97 4.64 -4.83
N VAL A 663 -20.69 3.55 -4.58
CA VAL A 663 -20.12 2.25 -4.17
C VAL A 663 -20.48 1.19 -5.18
N ILE A 664 -19.49 0.61 -5.83
CA ILE A 664 -19.68 -0.48 -6.80
C ILE A 664 -19.81 -1.80 -6.05
N ARG A 665 -20.80 -2.61 -6.42
CA ARG A 665 -21.09 -3.91 -5.84
C ARG A 665 -21.35 -4.94 -6.92
N GLN A 666 -20.88 -6.16 -6.74
CA GLN A 666 -21.29 -7.29 -7.56
C GLN A 666 -22.62 -7.84 -7.04
N ASP A 667 -23.56 -8.12 -7.92
CA ASP A 667 -24.82 -8.76 -7.58
C ASP A 667 -25.19 -9.78 -8.67
N ARG A 668 -24.96 -11.07 -8.39
CA ARG A 668 -25.25 -12.18 -9.29
C ARG A 668 -26.72 -12.57 -9.30
N GLU A 669 -27.49 -12.11 -8.31
CA GLU A 669 -28.91 -12.38 -8.16
C GLU A 669 -29.81 -11.31 -8.80
N LEU A 670 -29.24 -10.34 -9.51
CA LEU A 670 -30.03 -9.38 -10.27
C LEU A 670 -31.05 -10.09 -11.16
N ALA A 671 -32.26 -9.54 -11.22
CA ALA A 671 -33.38 -10.13 -11.94
C ALA A 671 -33.01 -10.55 -13.37
N TYR A 672 -33.64 -11.60 -13.91
CA TYR A 672 -33.34 -12.10 -15.24
C TYR A 672 -33.48 -10.98 -16.28
N GLY A 673 -32.41 -10.69 -17.01
CA GLY A 673 -32.33 -9.59 -17.97
C GLY A 673 -31.61 -8.34 -17.50
N VAL A 674 -31.42 -8.14 -16.19
CA VAL A 674 -30.72 -6.99 -15.61
C VAL A 674 -29.21 -7.28 -15.49
N GLN A 675 -28.38 -6.44 -16.09
CA GLN A 675 -26.92 -6.58 -16.06
C GLN A 675 -26.30 -5.72 -14.97
N GLY A 676 -26.97 -4.63 -14.59
CA GLY A 676 -26.58 -3.74 -13.50
C GLY A 676 -27.78 -2.93 -13.02
N LYS A 677 -27.63 -2.23 -11.93
CA LYS A 677 -28.62 -1.28 -11.42
C LYS A 677 -27.94 -0.23 -10.52
N LEU A 678 -28.55 0.96 -10.49
CA LEU A 678 -28.20 2.03 -9.57
C LEU A 678 -29.25 2.09 -8.44
N GLU A 679 -28.84 2.22 -7.20
CA GLU A 679 -29.74 2.24 -6.06
C GLU A 679 -29.28 3.22 -4.99
N PHE A 680 -30.20 4.06 -4.49
CA PHE A 680 -29.93 4.87 -3.32
C PHE A 680 -30.00 4.01 -2.05
N ALA A 681 -28.88 3.92 -1.34
CA ALA A 681 -28.71 3.06 -0.17
C ALA A 681 -28.81 3.79 1.19
N GLY A 682 -29.18 5.09 1.18
CA GLY A 682 -29.30 5.90 2.39
C GLY A 682 -28.24 6.97 2.50
N MET A 683 -27.97 7.42 3.73
CA MET A 683 -26.92 8.41 4.03
C MET A 683 -25.74 7.71 4.68
N ASP A 684 -24.54 8.10 4.29
CA ASP A 684 -23.29 7.64 4.87
C ASP A 684 -22.38 8.86 5.10
N ASN A 685 -21.97 9.09 6.33
CA ASN A 685 -21.11 10.22 6.74
C ASN A 685 -21.54 11.58 6.18
N GLY A 686 -22.85 11.86 6.13
CA GLY A 686 -23.42 13.08 5.59
C GLY A 686 -23.54 13.14 4.07
N LYS A 687 -23.00 12.12 3.36
CA LYS A 687 -23.16 11.94 1.92
C LYS A 687 -24.28 10.96 1.60
N ARG A 688 -24.89 11.08 0.43
CA ARG A 688 -25.81 10.07 -0.05
C ARG A 688 -25.03 8.89 -0.60
N LYS A 689 -25.34 7.70 -0.11
CA LYS A 689 -24.72 6.46 -0.60
C LYS A 689 -25.53 5.94 -1.79
N ILE A 690 -24.87 5.83 -2.92
CA ILE A 690 -25.42 5.33 -4.17
C ILE A 690 -24.71 4.01 -4.49
N ASN A 691 -25.38 2.88 -4.36
CA ASN A 691 -24.81 1.60 -4.76
C ASN A 691 -24.97 1.41 -6.27
N ILE A 692 -23.89 0.99 -6.91
CA ILE A 692 -23.82 0.63 -8.33
C ILE A 692 -23.67 -0.89 -8.37
N TYR A 693 -24.74 -1.61 -8.64
CA TYR A 693 -24.73 -3.07 -8.73
C TYR A 693 -24.43 -3.51 -10.15
N ILE A 694 -23.57 -4.49 -10.30
CA ILE A 694 -23.22 -5.11 -11.58
C ILE A 694 -23.24 -6.63 -11.46
N ASN A 695 -23.73 -7.33 -12.50
CA ASN A 695 -23.73 -8.78 -12.55
C ASN A 695 -22.55 -9.29 -13.38
N PRO A 696 -21.51 -9.90 -12.74
CA PRO A 696 -20.30 -10.32 -13.44
C PRO A 696 -20.49 -11.59 -14.29
N ASP A 697 -21.54 -12.40 -14.06
CA ASP A 697 -21.67 -13.76 -14.62
C ASP A 697 -22.52 -13.85 -15.89
N ARG A 698 -22.96 -12.73 -16.44
CA ARG A 698 -23.87 -12.80 -17.57
C ARG A 698 -23.20 -13.23 -18.87
N ARG A 699 -23.58 -14.42 -19.30
CA ARG A 699 -23.21 -14.97 -20.60
C ARG A 699 -23.81 -14.10 -21.73
N GLY A 700 -22.97 -13.60 -22.60
CA GLY A 700 -23.34 -12.79 -23.76
C GLY A 700 -22.78 -11.39 -23.77
N VAL A 701 -22.23 -10.91 -22.67
CA VAL A 701 -21.44 -9.66 -22.57
C VAL A 701 -19.98 -10.02 -22.80
N CYS A 702 -19.30 -9.29 -23.67
CA CYS A 702 -17.91 -9.60 -24.00
C CYS A 702 -16.91 -9.15 -22.93
N SER A 703 -17.36 -8.37 -21.96
CA SER A 703 -16.49 -7.79 -20.93
C SER A 703 -17.35 -7.37 -19.73
N PHE A 704 -16.86 -7.60 -18.53
CA PHE A 704 -17.35 -7.01 -17.28
C PHE A 704 -17.43 -5.46 -17.35
N LEU A 705 -16.57 -4.85 -18.15
CA LEU A 705 -16.50 -3.41 -18.31
C LEU A 705 -17.73 -2.79 -19.00
N ASP A 706 -18.48 -3.55 -19.80
CA ASP A 706 -19.66 -3.02 -20.46
C ASP A 706 -20.81 -2.70 -19.49
N PRO A 707 -21.21 -3.61 -18.56
CA PRO A 707 -22.18 -3.28 -17.52
C PRO A 707 -21.70 -2.18 -16.59
N LEU A 708 -20.42 -2.19 -16.21
CA LEU A 708 -19.84 -1.15 -15.35
C LEU A 708 -19.91 0.23 -16.03
N ALA A 709 -19.53 0.34 -17.29
CA ALA A 709 -19.62 1.57 -18.07
C ALA A 709 -21.06 2.09 -18.21
N HIS A 710 -22.04 1.18 -18.34
CA HIS A 710 -23.44 1.50 -18.38
C HIS A 710 -23.93 2.11 -17.07
N GLU A 711 -23.65 1.45 -15.95
CA GLU A 711 -24.11 1.92 -14.62
C GLU A 711 -23.37 3.16 -14.15
N LEU A 712 -22.08 3.31 -14.45
CA LEU A 712 -21.35 4.54 -14.17
C LEU A 712 -21.93 5.74 -14.95
N LYS A 713 -22.47 5.51 -16.17
CA LYS A 713 -23.14 6.58 -16.90
C LYS A 713 -24.45 7.02 -16.23
N HIS A 714 -25.21 6.08 -15.66
CA HIS A 714 -26.37 6.43 -14.84
C HIS A 714 -25.97 7.20 -13.57
N ALA A 715 -24.89 6.79 -12.90
CA ALA A 715 -24.37 7.52 -11.76
C ALA A 715 -24.00 8.97 -12.14
N TYR A 716 -23.33 9.16 -13.28
CA TYR A 716 -23.00 10.47 -13.79
C TYR A 716 -24.24 11.31 -14.18
N GLN A 717 -25.26 10.68 -14.77
CA GLN A 717 -26.54 11.35 -15.04
C GLN A 717 -27.25 11.81 -13.75
N TYR A 718 -27.11 11.04 -12.66
CA TYR A 718 -27.59 11.44 -11.34
C TYR A 718 -26.75 12.59 -10.77
N TYR A 719 -25.43 12.54 -10.88
CA TYR A 719 -24.53 13.63 -10.49
C TYR A 719 -24.87 14.94 -11.20
N GLU A 720 -25.12 14.91 -12.50
CA GLU A 720 -25.57 16.08 -13.27
C GLU A 720 -27.01 16.52 -12.94
N GLY A 721 -27.70 15.81 -12.06
CA GLY A 721 -29.11 16.10 -11.72
C GLY A 721 -30.11 15.80 -12.85
N ARG A 722 -29.70 15.03 -13.87
CA ARG A 722 -30.57 14.62 -15.00
C ARG A 722 -31.37 13.36 -14.69
N LEU A 723 -30.96 12.59 -13.72
CA LEU A 723 -31.59 11.38 -13.22
C LEU A 723 -31.91 11.55 -11.74
N GLY A 724 -33.07 11.11 -11.29
CA GLY A 724 -33.48 11.16 -9.90
C GLY A 724 -33.99 9.81 -9.41
N PHE A 725 -34.04 9.65 -8.09
CA PHE A 725 -34.62 8.48 -7.44
C PHE A 725 -35.96 8.80 -6.81
N ALA A 726 -36.90 7.84 -6.89
CA ALA A 726 -38.13 7.87 -6.15
C ALA A 726 -38.13 6.75 -5.08
N TYR A 727 -38.59 7.08 -3.89
CA TYR A 727 -38.72 6.11 -2.81
C TYR A 727 -40.08 5.45 -2.81
N LYS A 728 -40.06 4.12 -2.60
CA LYS A 728 -41.23 3.37 -2.14
C LYS A 728 -40.91 2.85 -0.74
N ARG A 729 -41.93 2.68 0.09
CA ARG A 729 -41.77 2.05 1.39
C ARG A 729 -41.14 0.67 1.21
N GLY A 730 -39.84 0.55 1.52
CA GLY A 730 -39.06 -0.67 1.36
C GLY A 730 -38.17 -0.76 0.11
N GLY A 731 -37.88 0.34 -0.62
CA GLY A 731 -36.93 0.34 -1.74
C GLY A 731 -36.87 1.67 -2.49
N SER A 732 -35.76 1.90 -3.16
CA SER A 732 -35.59 3.01 -4.10
C SER A 732 -35.77 2.53 -5.53
N TYR A 733 -36.30 3.39 -6.38
CA TYR A 733 -36.51 3.12 -7.80
C TYR A 733 -35.90 4.25 -8.63
N ASP A 734 -35.29 3.89 -9.72
CA ASP A 734 -35.03 4.84 -10.77
C ASP A 734 -36.37 5.44 -11.26
N SER A 735 -36.54 6.76 -11.12
CA SER A 735 -37.74 7.46 -11.56
C SER A 735 -37.89 7.49 -13.04
N ASN A 736 -36.98 6.83 -13.74
CA ASN A 736 -36.76 7.12 -15.11
C ASN A 736 -37.40 6.13 -16.06
N ASN A 737 -38.42 6.55 -16.72
CA ASN A 737 -38.88 5.98 -17.99
C ASN A 737 -38.20 6.63 -19.18
N CYS A 738 -37.11 7.32 -19.02
CA CYS A 738 -36.58 8.10 -20.09
C CYS A 738 -35.71 7.21 -20.99
N GLN A 739 -36.31 6.67 -22.05
CA GLN A 739 -35.61 5.91 -23.11
C GLN A 739 -34.31 6.60 -23.57
N ARG A 740 -34.24 7.93 -23.41
CA ARG A 740 -33.06 8.69 -23.76
C ARG A 740 -31.87 8.39 -22.84
N PHE A 741 -32.08 8.26 -21.53
CA PHE A 741 -31.02 8.00 -20.59
C PHE A 741 -30.53 6.55 -20.67
N GLU A 742 -31.50 5.61 -20.83
CA GLU A 742 -31.16 4.22 -21.08
C GLU A 742 -30.40 4.03 -22.42
N MET A 743 -30.81 4.74 -23.48
CA MET A 743 -30.10 4.72 -24.76
C MET A 743 -28.69 5.32 -24.63
N GLU A 744 -28.51 6.38 -23.82
CA GLU A 744 -27.24 7.02 -23.58
C GLU A 744 -26.31 6.09 -22.78
N ALA A 745 -26.80 5.48 -21.70
CA ALA A 745 -26.08 4.50 -20.91
C ALA A 745 -25.79 3.21 -21.71
N GLY A 746 -26.77 2.72 -22.50
CA GLY A 746 -26.57 1.55 -23.36
C GLY A 746 -25.49 1.76 -24.44
N LYS A 747 -25.42 2.98 -25.02
CA LYS A 747 -24.33 3.33 -25.94
C LYS A 747 -22.98 3.35 -25.23
N ARG A 748 -22.94 3.81 -23.99
CA ARG A 748 -21.72 3.80 -23.19
C ARG A 748 -21.23 2.37 -22.93
N GLY A 749 -22.11 1.45 -22.54
CA GLY A 749 -21.77 0.06 -22.31
C GLY A 749 -21.32 -0.70 -23.56
N GLN A 750 -21.65 -0.24 -24.78
CA GLN A 750 -21.21 -0.87 -26.03
C GLN A 750 -19.77 -0.53 -26.44
N ILE A 751 -19.16 0.43 -25.80
CA ILE A 751 -17.82 0.96 -26.21
C ILE A 751 -16.74 -0.11 -26.11
N PHE A 752 -16.85 -1.00 -25.15
CA PHE A 752 -15.83 -2.03 -24.90
C PHE A 752 -16.02 -3.28 -25.76
N SER A 753 -17.26 -3.72 -25.96
CA SER A 753 -17.55 -4.96 -26.68
C SER A 753 -17.91 -4.77 -28.15
N GLY A 754 -18.35 -3.57 -28.53
CA GLY A 754 -18.94 -3.33 -29.84
C GLY A 754 -20.29 -4.01 -30.06
N LYS A 755 -20.89 -4.61 -29.02
CA LYS A 755 -22.23 -5.27 -29.07
C LYS A 755 -23.31 -4.37 -28.51
N ASN A 756 -24.52 -4.49 -29.08
CA ASN A 756 -25.71 -3.84 -28.54
C ASN A 756 -26.08 -4.47 -27.18
N ILE A 757 -25.98 -3.69 -26.14
CA ILE A 757 -26.64 -3.98 -24.87
C ILE A 757 -28.11 -3.60 -25.10
N GLU A 758 -29.01 -4.57 -25.04
CA GLU A 758 -30.45 -4.31 -25.18
C GLU A 758 -30.91 -3.44 -24.01
N CYS A 759 -31.38 -2.24 -24.31
CA CYS A 759 -32.05 -1.38 -23.35
C CYS A 759 -33.36 -2.06 -22.95
N HIS A 760 -33.43 -2.49 -21.69
CA HIS A 760 -34.66 -3.13 -21.20
C HIS A 760 -35.74 -2.10 -20.87
N ASN A 761 -36.73 -1.97 -21.73
CA ASN A 761 -37.92 -1.13 -21.57
C ASN A 761 -38.95 -1.66 -20.56
N LYS A 762 -38.56 -2.45 -19.54
CA LYS A 762 -39.52 -3.00 -18.60
C LYS A 762 -39.24 -2.59 -17.17
N PHE A 763 -39.52 -1.35 -16.85
CA PHE A 763 -39.94 -0.99 -15.49
C PHE A 763 -41.48 -0.99 -15.45
N GLU A 764 -42.08 -2.08 -15.09
CA GLU A 764 -43.47 -2.10 -14.63
C GLU A 764 -43.52 -1.51 -13.21
N LEU A 765 -43.74 -0.21 -13.11
CA LEU A 765 -44.08 0.43 -11.87
C LEU A 765 -45.45 -0.02 -11.43
N ASN A 766 -45.51 -0.87 -10.39
CA ASN A 766 -46.75 -1.14 -9.70
C ASN A 766 -47.35 0.16 -9.15
N LYS A 767 -48.57 0.48 -9.58
CA LYS A 767 -49.32 1.64 -9.12
C LYS A 767 -49.55 1.55 -7.61
N SER A 768 -48.85 2.31 -6.82
CA SER A 768 -49.14 2.55 -5.41
C SER A 768 -48.72 3.96 -4.98
N ASP A 769 -49.56 4.60 -4.17
CA ASP A 769 -49.54 6.00 -3.83
C ASP A 769 -48.40 6.47 -2.88
N ASP A 770 -47.37 5.68 -2.68
CA ASP A 770 -46.32 5.93 -1.64
C ASP A 770 -44.95 6.28 -2.20
N PHE A 771 -44.87 7.09 -3.25
CA PHE A 771 -43.60 7.57 -3.78
C PHE A 771 -43.18 8.91 -3.17
N LYS A 772 -41.93 9.00 -2.66
CA LYS A 772 -41.30 10.27 -2.32
C LYS A 772 -40.03 10.44 -3.13
N LEU A 773 -39.80 11.66 -3.64
CA LEU A 773 -38.54 12.00 -4.28
C LEU A 773 -37.42 12.10 -3.24
N ASP A 774 -36.20 11.75 -3.66
CA ASP A 774 -35.01 12.04 -2.87
C ASP A 774 -34.95 13.53 -2.56
N PRO A 775 -34.69 13.95 -1.29
CA PRO A 775 -34.62 15.37 -0.91
C PRO A 775 -33.61 16.21 -1.71
N TYR A 776 -32.58 15.57 -2.25
CA TYR A 776 -31.63 16.25 -3.12
C TYR A 776 -32.22 16.58 -4.48
N TYR A 777 -33.01 15.67 -5.01
CA TYR A 777 -33.66 15.87 -6.28
C TYR A 777 -34.68 17.00 -6.22
N GLU A 778 -35.41 17.11 -5.09
CA GLU A 778 -36.31 18.22 -4.84
C GLU A 778 -35.60 19.59 -4.88
N LYS A 779 -34.31 19.65 -4.46
CA LYS A 779 -33.51 20.89 -4.50
C LYS A 779 -33.24 21.41 -5.92
N PHE A 780 -33.23 20.52 -6.92
CA PHE A 780 -33.00 20.84 -8.33
C PHE A 780 -34.29 20.91 -9.16
N SER A 781 -35.43 20.74 -8.52
CA SER A 781 -36.73 20.52 -9.17
C SER A 781 -37.48 21.80 -9.60
N GLU A 782 -36.82 22.94 -9.80
CA GLU A 782 -37.53 24.13 -10.19
C GLU A 782 -38.03 24.17 -11.63
N GLU A 783 -37.88 23.11 -12.49
CA GLU A 783 -38.60 22.95 -13.79
C GLU A 783 -37.81 22.08 -14.80
N PRO A 784 -38.46 21.44 -15.76
CA PRO A 784 -39.88 21.11 -15.91
C PRO A 784 -40.28 19.79 -15.31
N SER A 785 -41.43 19.76 -14.67
CA SER A 785 -42.02 18.52 -14.18
C SER A 785 -42.61 17.69 -15.34
N PHE A 786 -42.19 16.45 -15.49
CA PHE A 786 -42.82 15.48 -16.35
C PHE A 786 -43.91 14.76 -15.58
N LYS A 787 -45.15 14.87 -16.05
CA LYS A 787 -46.27 14.03 -15.56
C LYS A 787 -46.31 12.76 -16.34
N ARG A 788 -46.42 11.64 -15.65
CA ARG A 788 -46.75 10.36 -16.25
C ARG A 788 -48.25 10.26 -16.55
N GLU A 789 -48.62 9.37 -17.45
CA GLU A 789 -50.00 9.04 -17.72
C GLU A 789 -50.76 8.54 -16.49
N ASP A 790 -50.07 8.05 -15.46
CA ASP A 790 -50.60 7.57 -14.18
C ASP A 790 -50.72 8.66 -13.08
N GLY A 791 -50.35 9.91 -13.38
CA GLY A 791 -50.46 11.08 -12.46
C GLY A 791 -49.27 11.31 -11.53
N GLY A 792 -48.19 10.53 -11.62
CA GLY A 792 -46.95 10.76 -10.89
C GLY A 792 -46.11 11.90 -11.48
N VAL A 793 -45.54 12.74 -10.64
CA VAL A 793 -44.70 13.85 -11.08
C VAL A 793 -43.24 13.49 -10.85
N PHE A 794 -42.42 13.52 -11.89
CA PHE A 794 -40.98 13.36 -11.82
C PHE A 794 -40.33 14.59 -12.40
N ASN A 795 -39.36 15.12 -11.66
CA ASN A 795 -38.62 16.30 -12.09
C ASN A 795 -37.22 15.87 -12.62
N THR A 796 -36.91 16.28 -13.82
CA THR A 796 -35.54 16.19 -14.34
C THR A 796 -34.93 17.56 -14.32
N PRO A 797 -33.72 17.77 -13.77
CA PRO A 797 -33.06 19.07 -13.84
C PRO A 797 -32.78 19.46 -15.29
N ASN A 798 -33.09 20.69 -15.62
CA ASN A 798 -32.74 21.29 -16.90
C ASN A 798 -31.24 21.60 -16.91
N LYS A 799 -30.44 20.77 -17.47
CA LYS A 799 -29.16 21.17 -18.08
C LYS A 799 -28.81 20.29 -19.25
#